data_0c0dc0cecd81a2c1a232eecd98eeb54e
#
_entry.id   0c0dc0cecd81a2c1a232eecd98eeb54e
#
_cell.length_a   1.000
_cell.length_b   1.000
_cell.length_c   1.000
_cell.angle_alpha   90.00
_cell.angle_beta   90.00
_cell.angle_gamma   90.00
#
_symmetry.space_group_name_H-M   'P 1'
#
loop_
_entity.id
_entity.type
_entity.pdbx_description
1 polymer ?
#
loop_
_entity_poly.entity_id
_entity_poly.type
_entity_poly.pdbx_seq_one_letter_code
_entity_poly.pdbx_strand_id
1 'polypeptide(L)'
;MRTLFVTTPAVDFPTRGSVLEGEEFVPSSQIIEGPAVSSGMTAPHKAASVEVSPAERVSTDGKFFRVGARKFHPKGVTYGPFKPDPSGSTLPTPEQVARDFALMKQLNANCLRTYHVPPRWFLDLAHEHGLKILVDYYWPKHTCFLDDAESMEFARRETRKAAEALAGHPAVFALTLANEIPPDIARWYGAQRIEDFLDELAAIVKSVDPQRLVTFVNYPPTEFLQPKSLDFVSFNVYLHEPRPFNNYLDRLQSLAGGKPLVLAEFGMDSMREGEEHKAQFLSGHIEIAFRAGLAGTFLFSFTDDWHTGGHQIENWFFGLTDRERRPRSSFHAVAEQFKRAPYFPLPEYPRVSVVVASYNGGRTLPACLNSLKHVNYPNYEVILVDDGSTDDTARIAAQFPEVRTIHQKNMGLSAARNTGIRAATGPIVAFTDSDCRADEDWLYYLVGDLLKTDASAIGGHNFPPPEDNWVAGAVAVSPGGPAHVMLDDRNAEHIPGCNMAFWKWALEEIEGFDSIYRAAGDDVDVCWRLLQHGYKIAFSHAGFVWHYRRNTIFAYLKQQRGYGVAEALLRHKHPEYFNNLGGMRWRGRIYNPTRMAGLFGRFVIYHGIFGSGLFQTLYTPEPAGMLQLFTSLEWHVLITLGGVLLTLMWPALWPVPVVTFAVSLTVAIAAAFRVELPAWQRHRWSRPLVALMYLLQPIVRGWPRYSHRLRRSETPSAARARVRQMAHQYENVGSVFTVHYWNEEAIERFAFLQKLLEVLDRDDWQASADSGWDEHDVTIFGDRFTRADVSTVAENHGGNKRLLRAKLCARWTLLGKVFLWTVVLLVALFVFVTGHVLWGLSAWLLVAVVTFYLHWRAHRTLRLSIALLDLTAQEMKLIKLSAPKKFVKTD
;
A
#
# COMPACT_ATOMS: atom_id res chain seq x y z
N MET A 1 -30.34 9.34 -5.68
CA MET A 1 -29.72 10.01 -4.53
C MET A 1 -30.56 9.74 -3.31
N ARG A 2 -30.25 8.77 -2.53
CA ARG A 2 -30.57 8.69 -1.12
C ARG A 2 -29.26 8.49 -0.42
N THR A 3 -28.85 9.50 0.29
CA THR A 3 -27.72 9.47 1.22
C THR A 3 -28.06 8.42 2.28
N LEU A 4 -27.53 7.22 2.17
CA LEU A 4 -27.51 6.27 3.24
C LEU A 4 -26.43 6.73 4.22
N PHE A 5 -26.84 7.53 5.18
CA PHE A 5 -26.16 7.55 6.47
C PHE A 5 -26.36 6.15 7.06
N VAL A 6 -25.34 5.31 6.96
CA VAL A 6 -25.24 4.13 7.81
C VAL A 6 -24.85 4.68 9.18
N THR A 7 -25.85 4.93 10.00
CA THR A 7 -25.67 5.01 11.43
C THR A 7 -25.25 3.61 11.87
N THR A 8 -23.96 3.45 12.17
CA THR A 8 -23.50 2.34 12.98
C THR A 8 -24.29 2.38 14.30
N PRO A 9 -24.93 1.27 14.72
CA PRO A 9 -25.53 1.23 16.03
C PRO A 9 -24.44 1.48 17.07
N ALA A 10 -24.71 2.41 17.97
CA ALA A 10 -23.93 2.60 19.17
C ALA A 10 -23.93 1.26 19.93
N VAL A 11 -22.75 0.68 20.10
CA VAL A 11 -22.57 -0.44 20.99
C VAL A 11 -22.66 0.14 22.40
N ASP A 12 -23.80 -0.07 23.05
CA ASP A 12 -23.95 0.17 24.48
C ASP A 12 -23.00 -0.75 25.23
N PHE A 13 -21.93 -0.15 25.73
CA PHE A 13 -21.11 -0.80 26.74
C PHE A 13 -21.80 -0.63 28.11
N PRO A 14 -22.02 -1.72 28.84
CA PRO A 14 -22.58 -1.60 30.20
C PRO A 14 -21.57 -0.86 31.07
N THR A 15 -21.94 0.35 31.46
CA THR A 15 -21.32 1.11 32.53
C THR A 15 -21.60 0.39 33.84
N ARG A 16 -20.68 -0.41 34.34
CA ARG A 16 -20.54 -0.64 35.75
C ARG A 16 -19.12 -0.34 36.17
N GLY A 17 -19.02 0.81 36.84
CA GLY A 17 -17.83 1.26 37.46
C GLY A 17 -17.45 0.35 38.63
N SER A 18 -16.19 0.02 38.69
CA SER A 18 -15.46 -0.12 39.93
C SER A 18 -14.31 0.87 39.84
N VAL A 19 -14.52 1.98 40.55
CA VAL A 19 -13.47 2.88 40.94
C VAL A 19 -12.55 2.07 41.84
N LEU A 20 -11.37 1.76 41.34
CA LEU A 20 -10.25 1.38 42.20
C LEU A 20 -9.70 2.71 42.70
N GLU A 21 -10.02 2.99 43.95
CA GLU A 21 -9.41 4.06 44.74
C GLU A 21 -7.90 3.93 44.72
N GLY A 22 -7.23 5.06 44.59
CA GLY A 22 -5.81 5.17 44.52
C GLY A 22 -5.11 4.69 45.78
N GLU A 23 -4.19 3.80 45.63
CA GLU A 23 -3.12 3.65 46.59
C GLU A 23 -1.94 4.54 46.16
N GLU A 24 -1.58 5.45 47.05
CA GLU A 24 -0.45 6.36 46.93
C GLU A 24 0.83 5.55 46.80
N PHE A 25 1.51 5.77 45.70
CA PHE A 25 2.84 5.26 45.43
C PHE A 25 3.86 6.04 46.23
N VAL A 26 4.34 5.46 47.34
CA VAL A 26 5.48 5.97 48.08
C VAL A 26 6.77 5.45 47.42
N PRO A 27 7.67 6.29 46.98
CA PRO A 27 8.95 5.85 46.43
C PRO A 27 9.87 5.49 47.58
N SER A 28 10.09 4.20 47.84
CA SER A 28 11.13 3.74 48.76
C SER A 28 12.48 3.62 48.01
N SER A 29 13.21 4.71 48.05
CA SER A 29 14.67 4.69 47.81
C SER A 29 15.39 4.17 49.06
N GLN A 30 15.67 2.89 49.08
CA GLN A 30 16.70 2.34 49.98
C GLN A 30 17.62 1.46 49.13
N ILE A 31 18.76 1.98 48.77
CA ILE A 31 19.92 1.28 48.28
C ILE A 31 20.50 0.52 49.48
N ILE A 32 20.40 -0.79 49.50
CA ILE A 32 21.16 -1.64 50.45
C ILE A 32 22.47 -1.98 49.76
N GLU A 33 23.54 -1.33 50.21
CA GLU A 33 24.91 -1.74 49.93
C GLU A 33 25.20 -3.06 50.68
N GLY A 34 25.39 -4.15 49.92
CA GLY A 34 25.90 -5.41 50.47
C GLY A 34 27.42 -5.39 50.58
N PRO A 35 28.03 -6.11 51.54
CA PRO A 35 29.46 -6.02 51.83
C PRO A 35 30.36 -6.63 50.74
N ALA A 36 31.45 -5.96 50.48
CA ALA A 36 32.51 -6.34 49.56
C ALA A 36 33.14 -7.68 49.99
N VAL A 37 33.06 -8.67 49.11
CA VAL A 37 33.85 -9.91 49.25
C VAL A 37 35.10 -9.77 48.40
N SER A 38 36.27 -9.99 49.05
CA SER A 38 37.59 -9.87 48.50
C SER A 38 37.86 -10.84 47.35
N SER A 39 38.42 -10.31 46.32
CA SER A 39 38.85 -10.99 45.08
C SER A 39 40.06 -11.91 45.29
N GLY A 40 39.88 -13.20 44.96
CA GLY A 40 40.99 -14.09 44.56
C GLY A 40 41.10 -14.02 43.03
N MET A 41 42.20 -13.45 42.53
CA MET A 41 42.50 -13.37 41.10
C MET A 41 42.80 -14.80 40.57
N THR A 42 41.95 -15.26 39.63
CA THR A 42 42.37 -16.20 38.60
C THR A 42 42.03 -15.60 37.22
N ALA A 43 43.02 -15.61 36.33
CA ALA A 43 42.93 -15.00 34.98
C ALA A 43 41.74 -15.51 34.18
N PRO A 44 41.08 -14.64 33.38
CA PRO A 44 39.94 -15.05 32.59
C PRO A 44 40.40 -15.96 31.45
N HIS A 45 39.93 -17.21 31.42
CA HIS A 45 39.91 -18.00 30.20
C HIS A 45 39.12 -17.22 29.15
N LYS A 46 39.80 -16.86 28.05
CA LYS A 46 39.14 -16.39 26.83
C LYS A 46 38.14 -17.50 26.43
N ALA A 47 36.85 -17.24 26.64
CA ALA A 47 35.81 -18.07 26.06
C ALA A 47 36.01 -18.04 24.55
N ALA A 48 36.29 -19.18 23.96
CA ALA A 48 36.32 -19.34 22.51
C ALA A 48 34.94 -18.95 21.98
N SER A 49 34.88 -17.90 21.16
CA SER A 49 33.70 -17.58 20.40
C SER A 49 33.41 -18.73 19.47
N VAL A 50 32.36 -19.51 19.80
CA VAL A 50 31.84 -20.52 18.87
C VAL A 50 31.25 -19.71 17.69
N GLU A 51 31.92 -19.73 16.55
CA GLU A 51 31.37 -19.20 15.30
C GLU A 51 30.20 -20.10 14.91
N VAL A 52 29.00 -19.65 15.26
CA VAL A 52 27.74 -20.28 14.86
C VAL A 52 27.61 -20.17 13.37
N SER A 53 27.37 -21.28 12.68
CA SER A 53 27.09 -21.29 11.26
C SER A 53 25.92 -20.31 10.96
N PRO A 54 26.04 -19.39 9.96
CA PRO A 54 24.95 -18.49 9.56
C PRO A 54 23.66 -19.24 9.24
N ALA A 55 23.72 -20.51 8.85
CA ALA A 55 22.59 -21.38 8.55
C ALA A 55 21.67 -21.70 9.74
N GLU A 56 22.12 -21.48 11.00
CA GLU A 56 21.32 -21.76 12.21
C GLU A 56 20.57 -20.53 12.76
N ARG A 57 20.90 -19.34 12.28
CA ARG A 57 20.24 -18.10 12.71
C ARG A 57 18.94 -17.89 11.98
N VAL A 58 17.99 -17.26 12.66
CA VAL A 58 16.75 -16.78 12.05
C VAL A 58 17.03 -15.48 11.29
N SER A 59 16.53 -15.41 10.08
CA SER A 59 16.57 -14.21 9.22
C SER A 59 15.17 -13.88 8.69
N THR A 60 14.95 -12.64 8.26
CA THR A 60 13.73 -12.23 7.59
C THR A 60 13.73 -12.63 6.12
N ASP A 61 12.57 -13.03 5.59
CA ASP A 61 12.37 -13.41 4.21
C ASP A 61 10.99 -12.87 3.72
N GLY A 62 10.97 -11.63 3.31
CA GLY A 62 9.72 -10.92 2.99
C GLY A 62 8.81 -10.83 4.21
N LYS A 63 7.63 -11.41 4.12
CA LYS A 63 6.63 -11.44 5.18
C LYS A 63 6.87 -12.50 6.25
N PHE A 64 7.88 -13.33 6.11
CA PHE A 64 8.15 -14.48 6.98
C PHE A 64 9.60 -14.51 7.48
N PHE A 65 9.95 -15.59 8.18
CA PHE A 65 11.31 -15.88 8.64
C PHE A 65 11.85 -17.16 8.00
N ARG A 66 13.18 -17.28 7.98
CA ARG A 66 13.90 -18.50 7.59
C ARG A 66 14.98 -18.88 8.61
N VAL A 67 15.23 -20.18 8.69
CA VAL A 67 16.43 -20.77 9.30
C VAL A 67 17.10 -21.61 8.22
N GLY A 68 18.21 -21.15 7.70
CA GLY A 68 18.82 -21.71 6.50
C GLY A 68 17.86 -21.65 5.31
N ALA A 69 17.59 -22.78 4.66
CA ALA A 69 16.71 -22.89 3.51
C ALA A 69 15.22 -23.08 3.87
N ARG A 70 14.87 -23.25 5.14
CA ARG A 70 13.50 -23.58 5.58
C ARG A 70 12.80 -22.37 6.16
N LYS A 71 11.52 -22.18 5.81
CA LYS A 71 10.65 -21.19 6.48
C LYS A 71 10.55 -21.53 7.97
N PHE A 72 10.54 -20.49 8.77
CA PHE A 72 10.42 -20.57 10.21
C PHE A 72 9.24 -19.71 10.67
N HIS A 73 8.24 -20.37 11.25
CA HIS A 73 7.07 -19.71 11.82
C HIS A 73 7.13 -19.83 13.35
N PRO A 74 7.39 -18.74 14.09
CA PRO A 74 7.34 -18.75 15.54
C PRO A 74 5.98 -19.22 16.06
N LYS A 75 5.99 -20.29 16.82
CA LYS A 75 4.87 -20.86 17.56
C LYS A 75 5.28 -20.87 19.02
N GLY A 76 4.95 -19.80 19.73
CA GLY A 76 5.57 -19.50 21.00
C GLY A 76 4.61 -19.36 22.17
N VAL A 77 5.19 -19.36 23.35
CA VAL A 77 4.53 -19.04 24.62
C VAL A 77 5.39 -18.08 25.42
N THR A 78 4.81 -17.25 26.26
CA THR A 78 5.56 -16.42 27.19
C THR A 78 5.97 -17.25 28.42
N TYR A 79 7.18 -17.01 28.97
CA TYR A 79 7.78 -17.79 30.04
C TYR A 79 8.37 -16.89 31.12
N GLY A 80 7.75 -16.86 32.28
CA GLY A 80 8.11 -15.98 33.40
C GLY A 80 7.69 -14.50 33.13
N PRO A 81 8.07 -13.59 34.02
CA PRO A 81 9.01 -13.73 35.14
C PRO A 81 8.46 -14.53 36.30
N PHE A 82 9.34 -15.27 36.96
CA PHE A 82 9.01 -16.05 38.16
C PHE A 82 9.50 -15.37 39.43
N LYS A 83 8.99 -15.84 40.60
CA LYS A 83 9.43 -15.34 41.88
C LYS A 83 10.96 -15.53 42.02
N PRO A 84 11.69 -14.46 42.38
CA PRO A 84 13.13 -14.56 42.59
C PRO A 84 13.46 -15.61 43.66
N ASP A 85 14.45 -16.44 43.39
CA ASP A 85 15.03 -17.34 44.33
C ASP A 85 15.97 -16.59 45.35
N PRO A 86 16.50 -17.23 46.36
CA PRO A 86 17.43 -16.58 47.31
C PRO A 86 18.70 -16.01 46.68
N SER A 87 19.06 -16.42 45.47
CA SER A 87 20.19 -15.89 44.70
C SER A 87 19.82 -14.67 43.86
N GLY A 88 18.52 -14.36 43.79
CA GLY A 88 17.95 -13.28 42.96
C GLY A 88 17.63 -13.71 41.51
N SER A 89 17.77 -15.00 41.18
CA SER A 89 17.38 -15.53 39.88
C SER A 89 15.85 -15.54 39.73
N THR A 90 15.35 -14.99 38.63
CA THR A 90 13.92 -14.96 38.25
C THR A 90 13.54 -16.12 37.36
N LEU A 91 14.38 -17.12 37.21
CA LEU A 91 14.12 -18.35 36.46
C LEU A 91 14.04 -19.54 37.43
N PRO A 92 13.24 -20.58 37.12
CA PRO A 92 13.23 -21.83 37.85
C PRO A 92 14.58 -22.53 37.74
N THR A 93 14.76 -23.63 38.53
CA THR A 93 15.99 -24.44 38.45
C THR A 93 16.16 -25.04 37.05
N PRO A 94 17.40 -25.34 36.64
CA PRO A 94 17.68 -25.96 35.34
C PRO A 94 16.86 -27.23 35.07
N GLU A 95 16.64 -28.06 36.13
CA GLU A 95 15.84 -29.29 36.01
C GLU A 95 14.36 -28.99 35.78
N GLN A 96 13.83 -27.91 36.38
CA GLN A 96 12.45 -27.48 36.12
C GLN A 96 12.33 -26.90 34.73
N VAL A 97 13.28 -26.08 34.31
CA VAL A 97 13.29 -25.49 32.94
C VAL A 97 13.37 -26.61 31.88
N ALA A 98 14.16 -27.65 32.11
CA ALA A 98 14.24 -28.80 31.20
C ALA A 98 12.87 -29.52 31.07
N ARG A 99 12.16 -29.70 32.19
CA ARG A 99 10.79 -30.26 32.17
C ARG A 99 9.80 -29.34 31.44
N ASP A 100 9.89 -28.05 31.68
CA ASP A 100 9.02 -27.05 31.04
C ASP A 100 9.27 -27.02 29.51
N PHE A 101 10.54 -27.10 29.07
CA PHE A 101 10.88 -27.19 27.65
C PHE A 101 10.39 -28.49 27.01
N ALA A 102 10.43 -29.59 27.73
CA ALA A 102 9.86 -30.85 27.26
C ALA A 102 8.33 -30.75 27.07
N LEU A 103 7.61 -30.04 27.96
CA LEU A 103 6.19 -29.73 27.79
C LEU A 103 5.95 -28.81 26.63
N MET A 104 6.78 -27.78 26.42
CA MET A 104 6.66 -26.89 25.23
C MET A 104 6.86 -27.68 23.93
N LYS A 105 7.68 -28.70 23.90
CA LYS A 105 7.82 -29.61 22.75
C LYS A 105 6.53 -30.42 22.53
N GLN A 106 5.87 -30.91 23.59
CA GLN A 106 4.58 -31.57 23.49
C GLN A 106 3.49 -30.62 23.01
N LEU A 107 3.60 -29.34 23.35
CA LEU A 107 2.73 -28.27 22.83
C LEU A 107 2.94 -28.00 21.32
N ASN A 108 3.96 -28.58 20.68
CA ASN A 108 4.43 -28.24 19.36
C ASN A 108 4.94 -26.78 19.24
N ALA A 109 5.33 -26.17 20.35
CA ALA A 109 5.99 -24.89 20.35
C ALA A 109 7.44 -25.01 19.88
N ASN A 110 7.91 -24.00 19.15
CA ASN A 110 9.31 -23.89 18.69
C ASN A 110 9.96 -22.58 19.17
N CYS A 111 9.20 -21.75 19.87
CA CYS A 111 9.65 -20.50 20.46
C CYS A 111 9.14 -20.32 21.88
N LEU A 112 9.88 -19.50 22.65
CA LEU A 112 9.38 -18.90 23.88
C LEU A 112 9.79 -17.43 23.94
N ARG A 113 9.10 -16.64 24.77
CA ARG A 113 9.43 -15.25 25.06
C ARG A 113 9.75 -15.06 26.53
N THR A 114 10.88 -14.42 26.84
CA THR A 114 11.29 -14.05 28.19
C THR A 114 11.29 -12.55 28.37
N TYR A 115 11.00 -12.05 29.60
CA TYR A 115 10.92 -10.61 29.91
C TYR A 115 12.21 -10.05 30.53
N HIS A 116 13.26 -10.87 30.59
CA HIS A 116 14.63 -10.49 30.93
C HIS A 116 15.63 -11.31 30.17
N VAL A 117 16.86 -10.82 30.15
CA VAL A 117 17.98 -11.54 29.51
C VAL A 117 18.28 -12.81 30.29
N PRO A 118 18.07 -13.99 29.71
CA PRO A 118 18.35 -15.24 30.41
C PRO A 118 19.85 -15.53 30.45
N PRO A 119 20.32 -16.27 31.48
CA PRO A 119 21.70 -16.69 31.58
C PRO A 119 22.07 -17.69 30.48
N ARG A 120 23.37 -17.85 30.24
CA ARG A 120 23.90 -18.69 29.17
C ARG A 120 23.39 -20.13 29.20
N TRP A 121 23.37 -20.77 30.39
CA TRP A 121 22.85 -22.13 30.53
C TRP A 121 21.41 -22.31 30.04
N PHE A 122 20.56 -21.29 30.21
CA PHE A 122 19.18 -21.33 29.74
C PHE A 122 19.12 -21.30 28.20
N LEU A 123 19.96 -20.47 27.59
CA LEU A 123 20.08 -20.41 26.13
C LEU A 123 20.59 -21.73 25.55
N ASP A 124 21.61 -22.32 26.17
CA ASP A 124 22.19 -23.60 25.76
C ASP A 124 21.14 -24.72 25.85
N LEU A 125 20.38 -24.77 26.94
CA LEU A 125 19.30 -25.73 27.14
C LEU A 125 18.15 -25.54 26.13
N ALA A 126 17.77 -24.29 25.84
CA ALA A 126 16.79 -24.00 24.81
C ALA A 126 17.26 -24.47 23.42
N HIS A 127 18.55 -24.30 23.12
CA HIS A 127 19.14 -24.78 21.87
C HIS A 127 19.09 -26.31 21.77
N GLU A 128 19.45 -27.02 22.84
CA GLU A 128 19.36 -28.48 22.92
C GLU A 128 17.93 -28.99 22.67
N HIS A 129 16.93 -28.27 23.18
CA HIS A 129 15.52 -28.58 22.96
C HIS A 129 14.98 -28.08 21.62
N GLY A 130 15.79 -27.40 20.78
CA GLY A 130 15.39 -26.84 19.47
C GLY A 130 14.41 -25.67 19.59
N LEU A 131 14.45 -24.94 20.71
CA LEU A 131 13.63 -23.76 20.97
C LEU A 131 14.39 -22.48 20.61
N LYS A 132 13.68 -21.51 20.05
CA LYS A 132 14.18 -20.15 19.82
C LYS A 132 13.56 -19.20 20.85
N ILE A 133 14.26 -18.11 21.19
CA ILE A 133 13.85 -17.21 22.27
C ILE A 133 13.73 -15.79 21.74
N LEU A 134 12.54 -15.18 21.93
CA LEU A 134 12.33 -13.74 21.85
C LEU A 134 12.66 -13.17 23.23
N VAL A 135 13.67 -12.31 23.31
CA VAL A 135 14.19 -11.82 24.60
C VAL A 135 13.80 -10.37 24.79
N ASP A 136 13.15 -10.08 25.92
CA ASP A 136 12.99 -8.71 26.40
C ASP A 136 14.06 -8.41 27.47
N TYR A 137 14.28 -7.12 27.75
CA TYR A 137 15.13 -6.64 28.84
C TYR A 137 14.52 -5.40 29.47
N TYR A 138 14.89 -5.12 30.71
CA TYR A 138 14.30 -4.03 31.49
C TYR A 138 15.02 -2.70 31.28
N TRP A 139 14.24 -1.65 31.07
CA TRP A 139 14.60 -0.25 31.28
C TRP A 139 13.33 0.55 31.61
N PRO A 140 13.43 1.75 32.25
CA PRO A 140 12.28 2.47 32.84
C PRO A 140 11.42 3.19 31.79
N LYS A 141 10.81 2.47 30.85
CA LYS A 141 9.99 2.99 29.75
C LYS A 141 8.64 3.60 30.18
N HIS A 142 8.24 3.39 31.43
CA HIS A 142 7.00 3.91 32.02
C HIS A 142 7.18 5.26 32.72
N THR A 143 8.36 5.86 32.65
CA THR A 143 8.68 7.17 33.16
C THR A 143 8.90 8.17 32.02
N CYS A 144 9.04 9.45 32.34
CA CYS A 144 9.41 10.46 31.35
C CYS A 144 10.91 10.34 30.97
N PHE A 145 11.30 9.22 30.40
CA PHE A 145 12.68 8.78 30.18
C PHE A 145 13.50 9.67 29.22
N LEU A 146 12.88 10.45 28.32
CA LEU A 146 13.60 11.36 27.42
C LEU A 146 13.88 12.73 28.06
N ASP A 147 13.37 13.01 29.26
CA ASP A 147 13.67 14.23 29.99
C ASP A 147 14.83 14.05 30.95
N ASP A 148 15.18 12.78 31.24
CA ASP A 148 16.25 12.42 32.17
C ASP A 148 17.41 11.72 31.42
N ALA A 149 18.58 12.38 31.45
CA ALA A 149 19.78 11.86 30.81
C ALA A 149 20.26 10.54 31.43
N GLU A 150 20.05 10.32 32.72
CA GLU A 150 20.43 9.09 33.43
C GLU A 150 19.56 7.90 32.97
N SER A 151 18.25 8.10 32.82
CA SER A 151 17.32 7.09 32.30
C SER A 151 17.65 6.70 30.84
N MET A 152 17.99 7.68 30.00
CA MET A 152 18.42 7.40 28.61
C MET A 152 19.74 6.60 28.59
N GLU A 153 20.71 7.01 29.41
CA GLU A 153 22.02 6.32 29.48
C GLU A 153 21.88 4.93 30.08
N PHE A 154 20.99 4.75 31.07
CA PHE A 154 20.64 3.46 31.60
C PHE A 154 20.08 2.55 30.49
N ALA A 155 19.11 3.02 29.71
CA ALA A 155 18.52 2.25 28.62
C ALA A 155 19.58 1.86 27.57
N ARG A 156 20.47 2.77 27.17
CA ARG A 156 21.58 2.48 26.24
C ARG A 156 22.52 1.42 26.78
N ARG A 157 22.90 1.54 28.04
CA ARG A 157 23.81 0.61 28.73
C ARG A 157 23.20 -0.79 28.83
N GLU A 158 21.94 -0.89 29.27
CA GLU A 158 21.26 -2.19 29.40
C GLU A 158 20.99 -2.82 28.02
N THR A 159 20.68 -2.02 27.00
CA THR A 159 20.59 -2.49 25.60
C THR A 159 21.91 -3.11 25.13
N ARG A 160 23.03 -2.45 25.41
CA ARG A 160 24.37 -2.96 25.06
C ARG A 160 24.69 -4.25 25.79
N LYS A 161 24.46 -4.31 27.12
CA LYS A 161 24.66 -5.49 27.93
C LYS A 161 23.83 -6.67 27.44
N ALA A 162 22.55 -6.44 27.13
CA ALA A 162 21.67 -7.47 26.57
C ALA A 162 22.20 -7.98 25.22
N ALA A 163 22.61 -7.08 24.33
CA ALA A 163 23.15 -7.44 23.03
C ALA A 163 24.44 -8.27 23.16
N GLU A 164 25.36 -7.87 24.05
CA GLU A 164 26.62 -8.58 24.32
C GLU A 164 26.35 -9.97 24.91
N ALA A 165 25.45 -10.09 25.90
CA ALA A 165 25.11 -11.37 26.52
C ALA A 165 24.48 -12.37 25.54
N LEU A 166 23.77 -11.88 24.53
CA LEU A 166 23.06 -12.70 23.58
C LEU A 166 23.81 -12.87 22.23
N ALA A 167 24.94 -12.17 22.07
CA ALA A 167 25.67 -12.14 20.81
C ALA A 167 26.05 -13.55 20.33
N GLY A 168 25.79 -13.82 19.07
CA GLY A 168 26.13 -15.05 18.42
C GLY A 168 25.35 -16.31 18.84
N HIS A 169 24.47 -16.25 19.84
CA HIS A 169 23.79 -17.45 20.31
C HIS A 169 22.68 -17.93 19.36
N PRO A 170 22.69 -19.23 18.94
CA PRO A 170 21.74 -19.77 17.96
C PRO A 170 20.31 -19.88 18.49
N ALA A 171 20.09 -20.05 19.80
CA ALA A 171 18.77 -20.10 20.40
C ALA A 171 18.06 -18.73 20.36
N VAL A 172 18.77 -17.62 20.25
CA VAL A 172 18.16 -16.29 20.31
C VAL A 172 17.52 -15.93 18.94
N PHE A 173 16.19 -15.85 18.92
CA PHE A 173 15.41 -15.41 17.77
C PHE A 173 15.60 -13.91 17.53
N ALA A 174 15.23 -13.11 18.52
CA ALA A 174 15.30 -11.65 18.40
C ALA A 174 15.42 -10.99 19.78
N LEU A 175 15.82 -9.70 19.77
CA LEU A 175 15.82 -8.84 20.94
C LEU A 175 14.72 -7.78 20.80
N THR A 176 13.90 -7.64 21.84
CA THR A 176 12.84 -6.64 21.92
C THR A 176 13.40 -5.36 22.54
N LEU A 177 13.29 -4.22 21.85
CA LEU A 177 13.80 -2.93 22.34
C LEU A 177 12.97 -2.35 23.47
N ALA A 178 11.68 -2.57 23.44
CA ALA A 178 10.72 -2.22 24.50
C ALA A 178 9.44 -3.04 24.33
N ASN A 179 8.68 -3.19 25.42
CA ASN A 179 7.33 -3.72 25.41
C ASN A 179 6.35 -2.63 25.88
N GLU A 180 5.34 -2.27 25.07
CA GLU A 180 4.24 -1.38 25.42
C GLU A 180 4.67 -0.04 26.07
N ILE A 181 5.09 0.91 25.26
CA ILE A 181 5.33 2.27 25.76
C ILE A 181 3.96 2.94 26.00
N PRO A 182 3.69 3.46 27.20
CA PRO A 182 2.40 4.07 27.53
C PRO A 182 2.00 5.20 26.59
N PRO A 183 0.71 5.32 26.19
CA PRO A 183 0.25 6.31 25.22
C PRO A 183 0.37 7.75 25.71
N ASP A 184 0.30 7.99 27.01
CA ASP A 184 0.51 9.30 27.64
C ASP A 184 1.98 9.72 27.54
N ILE A 185 2.93 8.81 27.75
CA ILE A 185 4.37 9.03 27.53
C ILE A 185 4.63 9.31 26.04
N ALA A 186 4.03 8.50 25.15
CA ALA A 186 4.17 8.72 23.71
C ALA A 186 3.60 10.08 23.27
N ARG A 187 2.48 10.49 23.85
CA ARG A 187 1.89 11.81 23.59
C ARG A 187 2.72 12.97 24.16
N TRP A 188 3.33 12.78 25.36
CA TRP A 188 4.14 13.79 26.01
C TRP A 188 5.33 14.18 25.12
N TYR A 189 6.02 13.20 24.54
CA TYR A 189 7.18 13.44 23.70
C TYR A 189 6.88 13.67 22.23
N GLY A 190 5.75 13.15 21.74
CA GLY A 190 5.45 12.97 20.34
C GLY A 190 6.12 11.72 19.75
N ALA A 191 5.43 11.10 18.76
CA ALA A 191 5.83 9.83 18.18
C ALA A 191 7.29 9.82 17.67
N GLN A 192 7.70 10.88 16.96
CA GLN A 192 9.01 10.94 16.31
C GLN A 192 10.19 10.83 17.30
N ARG A 193 10.11 11.47 18.48
CA ARG A 193 11.21 11.42 19.46
C ARG A 193 11.38 10.03 20.07
N ILE A 194 10.25 9.33 20.27
CA ILE A 194 10.27 7.95 20.77
C ILE A 194 10.80 7.01 19.68
N GLU A 195 10.32 7.16 18.43
CA GLU A 195 10.82 6.38 17.31
C GLU A 195 12.32 6.56 17.10
N ASP A 196 12.82 7.81 17.15
CA ASP A 196 14.25 8.12 17.02
C ASP A 196 15.07 7.46 18.13
N PHE A 197 14.58 7.45 19.38
CA PHE A 197 15.24 6.78 20.48
C PHE A 197 15.25 5.25 20.34
N LEU A 198 14.14 4.66 19.93
CA LEU A 198 14.09 3.22 19.63
C LEU A 198 15.01 2.85 18.47
N ASP A 199 15.09 3.69 17.44
CA ASP A 199 16.04 3.49 16.33
C ASP A 199 17.51 3.61 16.80
N GLU A 200 17.81 4.46 17.78
CA GLU A 200 19.11 4.54 18.42
C GLU A 200 19.43 3.24 19.19
N LEU A 201 18.50 2.75 20.00
CA LEU A 201 18.68 1.45 20.71
C LEU A 201 18.89 0.30 19.72
N ALA A 202 18.14 0.27 18.61
CA ALA A 202 18.36 -0.72 17.55
C ALA A 202 19.77 -0.64 16.96
N ALA A 203 20.28 0.58 16.74
CA ALA A 203 21.64 0.79 16.23
C ALA A 203 22.71 0.27 17.22
N ILE A 204 22.48 0.37 18.53
CA ILE A 204 23.36 -0.21 19.56
C ILE A 204 23.39 -1.72 19.41
N VAL A 205 22.25 -2.40 19.32
CA VAL A 205 22.17 -3.85 19.12
C VAL A 205 22.92 -4.26 17.85
N LYS A 206 22.66 -3.57 16.74
CA LYS A 206 23.30 -3.86 15.43
C LYS A 206 24.81 -3.59 15.43
N SER A 207 25.29 -2.71 16.30
CA SER A 207 26.73 -2.46 16.46
C SER A 207 27.46 -3.62 17.13
N VAL A 208 26.78 -4.39 17.99
CA VAL A 208 27.29 -5.56 18.69
C VAL A 208 27.12 -6.82 17.86
N ASP A 209 25.92 -7.07 17.37
CA ASP A 209 25.58 -8.22 16.53
C ASP A 209 24.77 -7.74 15.31
N PRO A 210 25.39 -7.46 14.16
CA PRO A 210 24.74 -6.92 12.97
C PRO A 210 23.61 -7.81 12.42
N GLN A 211 23.66 -9.12 12.68
CA GLN A 211 22.66 -10.08 12.21
C GLN A 211 21.52 -10.30 13.22
N ARG A 212 21.61 -9.76 14.43
CA ARG A 212 20.56 -9.91 15.46
C ARG A 212 19.28 -9.22 14.99
N LEU A 213 18.17 -9.97 14.93
CA LEU A 213 16.86 -9.40 14.69
C LEU A 213 16.43 -8.55 15.89
N VAL A 214 15.84 -7.39 15.59
CA VAL A 214 15.30 -6.46 16.60
C VAL A 214 13.85 -6.12 16.29
N THR A 215 13.05 -5.99 17.35
CA THR A 215 11.67 -5.58 17.27
C THR A 215 11.30 -4.65 18.43
N PHE A 216 10.16 -4.01 18.32
CA PHE A 216 9.46 -3.32 19.40
C PHE A 216 8.09 -3.96 19.55
N VAL A 217 7.77 -4.47 20.73
CA VAL A 217 6.45 -5.04 21.00
C VAL A 217 5.50 -3.88 21.31
N ASN A 218 4.67 -3.57 20.34
CA ASN A 218 3.67 -2.51 20.42
C ASN A 218 2.31 -3.06 20.86
N TYR A 219 1.33 -2.19 21.04
CA TYR A 219 -0.04 -2.56 21.35
C TYR A 219 -1.02 -1.50 20.80
N PRO A 220 -2.35 -1.76 20.75
CA PRO A 220 -3.28 -0.90 20.02
C PRO A 220 -3.23 0.59 20.37
N PRO A 221 -3.08 1.01 21.65
CA PRO A 221 -3.07 2.44 22.01
C PRO A 221 -1.91 3.25 21.39
N THR A 222 -0.80 2.60 21.03
CA THR A 222 0.39 3.24 20.44
C THR A 222 0.75 2.70 19.06
N GLU A 223 -0.22 2.14 18.31
CA GLU A 223 0.00 1.58 16.96
C GLU A 223 0.68 2.55 15.97
N PHE A 224 0.57 3.86 16.23
CA PHE A 224 1.19 4.92 15.44
C PHE A 224 2.72 4.99 15.59
N LEU A 225 3.30 4.36 16.61
CA LEU A 225 4.76 4.27 16.78
C LEU A 225 5.32 3.23 15.80
N GLN A 226 6.10 3.69 14.84
CA GLN A 226 6.69 2.87 13.79
C GLN A 226 8.18 3.16 13.60
N PRO A 227 9.04 2.70 14.53
CA PRO A 227 10.49 2.83 14.38
C PRO A 227 10.96 2.18 13.07
N LYS A 228 11.90 2.81 12.38
CA LYS A 228 12.36 2.37 11.05
C LYS A 228 13.31 1.19 11.08
N SER A 229 14.12 1.11 12.13
CA SER A 229 15.21 0.13 12.25
C SER A 229 14.77 -1.27 12.67
N LEU A 230 13.46 -1.49 12.88
CA LEU A 230 12.93 -2.81 13.24
C LEU A 230 13.03 -3.77 12.06
N ASP A 231 13.46 -5.01 12.32
CA ASP A 231 13.50 -6.07 11.31
C ASP A 231 12.11 -6.67 11.06
N PHE A 232 11.25 -6.69 12.09
CA PHE A 232 9.86 -7.14 12.00
C PHE A 232 8.98 -6.38 12.99
N VAL A 233 7.66 -6.45 12.77
CA VAL A 233 6.65 -5.77 13.59
C VAL A 233 6.04 -6.75 14.58
N SER A 234 5.91 -6.35 15.83
CA SER A 234 5.33 -7.16 16.91
C SER A 234 4.24 -6.40 17.64
N PHE A 235 3.15 -7.11 17.97
CA PHE A 235 2.01 -6.53 18.69
C PHE A 235 1.49 -7.47 19.79
N ASN A 236 1.06 -6.88 20.89
CA ASN A 236 0.20 -7.52 21.89
C ASN A 236 -1.25 -7.16 21.55
N VAL A 237 -2.14 -8.15 21.40
CA VAL A 237 -3.52 -7.94 20.97
C VAL A 237 -4.48 -8.80 21.79
N TYR A 238 -5.27 -8.18 22.65
CA TYR A 238 -6.25 -8.84 23.54
C TYR A 238 -7.69 -8.58 23.06
N LEU A 239 -7.97 -8.72 21.78
CA LEU A 239 -9.31 -8.68 21.21
C LEU A 239 -9.89 -10.10 21.22
N HIS A 240 -10.93 -10.35 22.00
CA HIS A 240 -11.49 -11.68 22.18
C HIS A 240 -12.47 -12.09 21.07
N GLU A 241 -13.16 -11.12 20.46
CA GLU A 241 -14.11 -11.39 19.40
C GLU A 241 -13.40 -11.70 18.06
N PRO A 242 -13.70 -12.81 17.39
CA PRO A 242 -13.01 -13.22 16.17
C PRO A 242 -13.02 -12.20 15.04
N ARG A 243 -14.16 -11.52 14.81
CA ARG A 243 -14.30 -10.55 13.72
C ARG A 243 -13.50 -9.25 13.96
N PRO A 244 -13.61 -8.56 15.12
CA PRO A 244 -12.73 -7.44 15.45
C PRO A 244 -11.25 -7.81 15.42
N PHE A 245 -10.88 -8.99 15.94
CA PHE A 245 -9.52 -9.48 15.91
C PHE A 245 -8.99 -9.62 14.48
N ASN A 246 -9.72 -10.32 13.60
CA ASN A 246 -9.31 -10.48 12.20
C ASN A 246 -9.23 -9.14 11.45
N ASN A 247 -10.18 -8.22 11.67
CA ASN A 247 -10.13 -6.89 11.06
C ASN A 247 -8.91 -6.09 11.52
N TYR A 248 -8.53 -6.23 12.79
CA TYR A 248 -7.37 -5.56 13.34
C TYR A 248 -6.06 -6.15 12.80
N LEU A 249 -6.00 -7.47 12.58
CA LEU A 249 -4.83 -8.10 11.95
C LEU A 249 -4.61 -7.59 10.51
N ASP A 250 -5.66 -7.41 9.71
CA ASP A 250 -5.53 -6.84 8.36
C ASP A 250 -4.96 -5.41 8.42
N ARG A 251 -5.42 -4.61 9.39
CA ARG A 251 -4.85 -3.30 9.63
C ARG A 251 -3.37 -3.36 10.04
N LEU A 252 -3.01 -4.26 10.96
CA LEU A 252 -1.62 -4.44 11.37
C LEU A 252 -0.74 -4.94 10.22
N GLN A 253 -1.27 -5.78 9.34
CA GLN A 253 -0.59 -6.20 8.11
C GLN A 253 -0.32 -5.01 7.16
N SER A 254 -1.30 -4.10 7.04
CA SER A 254 -1.12 -2.85 6.27
C SER A 254 -0.03 -1.97 6.88
N LEU A 255 0.02 -1.87 8.22
CA LEU A 255 1.07 -1.12 8.94
C LEU A 255 2.44 -1.77 8.82
N ALA A 256 2.51 -3.10 8.91
CA ALA A 256 3.76 -3.86 8.79
C ALA A 256 4.36 -3.78 7.37
N GLY A 257 3.52 -3.51 6.37
CA GLY A 257 3.96 -3.39 4.97
C GLY A 257 4.70 -4.66 4.51
N GLY A 258 5.98 -4.55 4.15
CA GLY A 258 6.80 -5.67 3.71
C GLY A 258 7.48 -6.47 4.82
N LYS A 259 7.35 -6.07 6.08
CA LYS A 259 8.00 -6.74 7.22
C LYS A 259 7.13 -7.90 7.74
N PRO A 260 7.74 -8.95 8.33
CA PRO A 260 6.99 -9.96 9.09
C PRO A 260 6.16 -9.32 10.21
N LEU A 261 4.96 -9.85 10.45
CA LEU A 261 4.11 -9.47 11.58
C LEU A 261 3.99 -10.63 12.54
N VAL A 262 4.23 -10.37 13.84
CA VAL A 262 4.17 -11.35 14.93
C VAL A 262 3.22 -10.85 16.01
N LEU A 263 2.32 -11.71 16.49
CA LEU A 263 1.66 -11.48 17.77
C LEU A 263 2.60 -11.92 18.90
N ALA A 264 3.06 -10.94 19.67
CA ALA A 264 3.97 -11.18 20.79
C ALA A 264 3.26 -11.54 22.09
N GLU A 265 1.98 -11.18 22.17
CA GLU A 265 1.07 -11.65 23.23
C GLU A 265 -0.37 -11.62 22.73
N PHE A 266 -1.10 -12.68 23.04
CA PHE A 266 -2.55 -12.75 23.14
C PHE A 266 -2.94 -13.90 24.07
N GLY A 267 -4.07 -13.79 24.74
CA GLY A 267 -4.46 -14.78 25.72
C GLY A 267 -5.82 -14.46 26.32
N MET A 268 -6.30 -15.37 27.17
CA MET A 268 -7.56 -15.25 27.89
C MET A 268 -7.41 -15.81 29.30
N ASP A 269 -8.00 -15.14 30.26
CA ASP A 269 -8.02 -15.57 31.65
C ASP A 269 -9.16 -16.58 31.88
N SER A 270 -8.79 -17.83 32.19
CA SER A 270 -9.76 -18.90 32.39
C SER A 270 -10.57 -18.79 33.68
N MET A 271 -10.12 -18.04 34.68
CA MET A 271 -10.91 -17.79 35.87
C MET A 271 -12.16 -16.93 35.60
N ARG A 272 -12.03 -15.99 34.67
CA ARG A 272 -13.09 -15.08 34.27
C ARG A 272 -14.02 -15.66 33.22
N GLU A 273 -13.43 -16.31 32.22
CA GLU A 273 -14.12 -16.71 30.99
C GLU A 273 -14.39 -18.22 30.92
N GLY A 274 -13.79 -19.02 31.80
CA GLY A 274 -13.84 -20.46 31.76
C GLY A 274 -12.77 -21.11 30.86
N GLU A 275 -12.32 -22.29 31.24
CA GLU A 275 -11.21 -22.98 30.58
C GLU A 275 -11.60 -23.49 29.18
N GLU A 276 -12.85 -23.98 29.01
CA GLU A 276 -13.34 -24.44 27.71
C GLU A 276 -13.45 -23.29 26.70
N HIS A 277 -13.93 -22.14 27.15
CA HIS A 277 -14.00 -20.94 26.31
C HIS A 277 -12.60 -20.45 25.92
N LYS A 278 -11.65 -20.46 26.85
CA LYS A 278 -10.23 -20.17 26.60
C LYS A 278 -9.64 -21.12 25.55
N ALA A 279 -9.93 -22.42 25.65
CA ALA A 279 -9.45 -23.41 24.68
C ALA A 279 -9.98 -23.13 23.28
N GLN A 280 -11.28 -22.84 23.14
CA GLN A 280 -11.90 -22.47 21.88
C GLN A 280 -11.37 -21.15 21.32
N PHE A 281 -11.24 -20.13 22.18
CA PHE A 281 -10.68 -18.84 21.83
C PHE A 281 -9.26 -18.96 21.28
N LEU A 282 -8.36 -19.62 22.00
CA LEU A 282 -6.97 -19.77 21.58
C LEU A 282 -6.87 -20.55 20.26
N SER A 283 -7.65 -21.63 20.12
CA SER A 283 -7.68 -22.40 18.87
C SER A 283 -8.11 -21.56 17.67
N GLY A 284 -9.21 -20.82 17.80
CA GLY A 284 -9.73 -19.97 16.73
C GLY A 284 -8.78 -18.83 16.38
N HIS A 285 -8.18 -18.17 17.40
CA HIS A 285 -7.29 -17.02 17.19
C HIS A 285 -5.95 -17.43 16.58
N ILE A 286 -5.41 -18.60 16.90
CA ILE A 286 -4.23 -19.15 16.22
C ILE A 286 -4.52 -19.36 14.73
N GLU A 287 -5.64 -20.00 14.42
CA GLU A 287 -6.04 -20.24 13.03
C GLU A 287 -6.22 -18.92 12.26
N ILE A 288 -6.96 -17.95 12.84
CA ILE A 288 -7.17 -16.63 12.25
C ILE A 288 -5.84 -15.95 11.99
N ALA A 289 -4.92 -15.95 12.97
CA ALA A 289 -3.62 -15.30 12.84
C ALA A 289 -2.80 -15.85 11.67
N PHE A 290 -2.64 -17.16 11.57
CA PHE A 290 -1.86 -17.76 10.48
C PHE A 290 -2.58 -17.65 9.12
N ARG A 291 -3.90 -17.74 9.09
CA ARG A 291 -4.69 -17.50 7.87
C ARG A 291 -4.64 -16.04 7.39
N ALA A 292 -4.44 -15.08 8.31
CA ALA A 292 -4.19 -13.67 7.99
C ALA A 292 -2.73 -13.41 7.56
N GLY A 293 -1.93 -14.46 7.42
CA GLY A 293 -0.55 -14.39 6.97
C GLY A 293 0.44 -13.83 7.98
N LEU A 294 0.16 -13.94 9.28
CA LEU A 294 1.14 -13.60 10.31
C LEU A 294 2.32 -14.56 10.27
N ALA A 295 3.51 -14.00 10.50
CA ALA A 295 4.73 -14.78 10.53
C ALA A 295 4.83 -15.71 11.75
N GLY A 296 4.18 -15.35 12.87
CA GLY A 296 4.19 -16.14 14.08
C GLY A 296 3.34 -15.56 15.20
N THR A 297 3.20 -16.35 16.27
CA THR A 297 2.39 -16.00 17.45
C THR A 297 3.04 -16.45 18.74
N PHE A 298 2.84 -15.69 19.83
CA PHE A 298 3.20 -16.04 21.19
C PHE A 298 1.97 -15.93 22.08
N LEU A 299 1.69 -16.99 22.82
CA LEU A 299 0.56 -17.04 23.76
C LEU A 299 0.97 -16.56 25.12
N PHE A 300 0.18 -15.71 25.73
CA PHE A 300 0.27 -15.34 27.14
C PHE A 300 -0.70 -16.22 27.92
N SER A 301 -0.19 -17.20 28.72
CA SER A 301 1.16 -17.55 29.06
C SER A 301 1.34 -19.07 29.13
N PHE A 302 2.59 -19.55 29.30
CA PHE A 302 2.85 -20.99 29.48
C PHE A 302 2.26 -21.52 30.79
N THR A 303 2.38 -20.77 31.89
CA THR A 303 1.92 -21.15 33.22
C THR A 303 1.31 -19.97 33.96
N ASP A 304 0.48 -20.25 34.99
CA ASP A 304 -0.07 -19.24 35.89
C ASP A 304 0.94 -18.68 36.88
N ASP A 305 2.15 -19.18 36.87
CA ASP A 305 3.20 -18.72 37.74
C ASP A 305 3.81 -17.43 37.21
N TRP A 306 3.39 -16.31 37.79
CA TRP A 306 3.76 -14.97 37.34
C TRP A 306 4.11 -14.06 38.51
N HIS A 307 5.29 -13.45 38.49
CA HIS A 307 5.76 -12.52 39.50
C HIS A 307 6.15 -11.18 38.88
N THR A 308 5.58 -10.10 39.31
CA THR A 308 5.92 -8.75 38.83
C THR A 308 5.71 -7.72 39.94
N GLY A 309 6.42 -6.57 39.89
CA GLY A 309 6.30 -5.51 40.91
C GLY A 309 6.63 -5.96 42.33
N GLY A 310 7.46 -7.00 42.51
CA GLY A 310 7.78 -7.56 43.81
C GLY A 310 6.72 -8.52 44.41
N HIS A 311 5.66 -8.81 43.65
CA HIS A 311 4.53 -9.63 44.13
C HIS A 311 4.25 -10.80 43.18
N GLN A 312 3.86 -11.93 43.78
CA GLN A 312 3.29 -13.06 43.06
C GLN A 312 1.86 -12.67 42.64
N ILE A 313 1.56 -12.79 41.37
CA ILE A 313 0.19 -12.53 40.88
C ILE A 313 -0.63 -13.81 41.03
N GLU A 314 -1.59 -13.82 41.94
CA GLU A 314 -2.34 -15.01 42.26
C GLU A 314 -3.67 -15.17 41.49
N ASN A 315 -4.21 -14.09 40.97
CA ASN A 315 -5.51 -14.02 40.30
C ASN A 315 -5.43 -13.99 38.74
N TRP A 316 -4.30 -14.38 38.17
CA TRP A 316 -4.14 -14.56 36.71
C TRP A 316 -4.10 -16.02 36.33
N PHE A 317 -5.02 -16.45 35.48
CA PHE A 317 -5.18 -17.82 35.03
C PHE A 317 -5.04 -17.90 33.49
N PHE A 318 -4.03 -17.22 32.97
CA PHE A 318 -3.67 -17.21 31.54
C PHE A 318 -2.89 -18.45 31.12
N GLY A 319 -2.30 -19.17 32.04
CA GLY A 319 -1.43 -20.31 31.80
C GLY A 319 -2.11 -21.43 31.02
N LEU A 320 -1.39 -21.99 30.05
CA LEU A 320 -1.74 -23.26 29.42
C LEU A 320 -1.54 -24.44 30.40
N THR A 321 -0.67 -24.26 31.38
CA THR A 321 -0.51 -25.12 32.54
C THR A 321 -0.79 -24.36 33.81
N ASP A 322 -1.15 -25.07 34.87
CA ASP A 322 -1.23 -24.47 36.18
C ASP A 322 0.18 -24.23 36.78
N ARG A 323 0.25 -23.75 38.02
CA ARG A 323 1.53 -23.48 38.73
C ARG A 323 2.34 -24.75 38.96
N GLU A 324 1.70 -25.91 39.09
CA GLU A 324 2.32 -27.22 39.23
C GLU A 324 2.69 -27.85 37.88
N ARG A 325 2.55 -27.07 36.77
CA ARG A 325 2.87 -27.51 35.39
C ARG A 325 1.95 -28.62 34.85
N ARG A 326 0.73 -28.79 35.42
CA ARG A 326 -0.26 -29.73 34.88
C ARG A 326 -0.96 -29.08 33.65
N PRO A 327 -0.92 -29.75 32.47
CA PRO A 327 -1.58 -29.26 31.29
C PRO A 327 -3.10 -29.12 31.47
N ARG A 328 -3.65 -28.03 30.95
CA ARG A 328 -5.12 -27.75 30.91
C ARG A 328 -5.72 -28.18 29.58
N SER A 329 -7.06 -28.09 29.44
CA SER A 329 -7.72 -28.35 28.14
C SER A 329 -7.23 -27.42 27.05
N SER A 330 -6.96 -26.15 27.36
CA SER A 330 -6.35 -25.17 26.44
C SER A 330 -4.96 -25.58 25.95
N PHE A 331 -4.15 -26.26 26.77
CA PHE A 331 -2.86 -26.79 26.32
C PHE A 331 -3.03 -27.77 25.18
N HIS A 332 -3.92 -28.74 25.31
CA HIS A 332 -4.14 -29.75 24.29
C HIS A 332 -4.74 -29.15 23.02
N ALA A 333 -5.68 -28.21 23.15
CA ALA A 333 -6.26 -27.49 22.04
C ALA A 333 -5.21 -26.69 21.22
N VAL A 334 -4.32 -25.98 21.94
CA VAL A 334 -3.19 -25.26 21.31
C VAL A 334 -2.20 -26.21 20.66
N ALA A 335 -1.88 -27.34 21.29
CA ALA A 335 -0.97 -28.32 20.72
C ALA A 335 -1.43 -28.84 19.36
N GLU A 336 -2.74 -29.11 19.19
CA GLU A 336 -3.30 -29.50 17.91
C GLU A 336 -3.25 -28.36 16.87
N GLN A 337 -3.47 -27.11 17.27
CA GLN A 337 -3.39 -25.97 16.34
C GLN A 337 -1.93 -25.70 15.94
N PHE A 338 -0.99 -25.75 16.86
CA PHE A 338 0.44 -25.56 16.55
C PHE A 338 1.00 -26.67 15.68
N LYS A 339 0.46 -27.88 15.75
CA LYS A 339 0.80 -28.98 14.84
C LYS A 339 0.34 -28.68 13.41
N ARG A 340 -0.82 -28.06 13.22
CA ARG A 340 -1.40 -27.69 11.92
C ARG A 340 -0.77 -26.41 11.35
N ALA A 341 -0.44 -25.44 12.21
CA ALA A 341 0.12 -24.16 11.81
C ALA A 341 1.48 -24.32 11.10
N PRO A 342 1.76 -23.49 10.07
CA PRO A 342 0.97 -22.36 9.60
C PRO A 342 -0.11 -22.71 8.55
N TYR A 343 -0.15 -23.95 8.03
CA TYR A 343 -0.93 -24.32 6.86
C TYR A 343 -2.26 -24.98 7.26
N PHE A 344 -3.26 -24.17 7.52
CA PHE A 344 -4.62 -24.65 7.74
C PHE A 344 -5.30 -24.99 6.40
N PRO A 345 -5.98 -26.15 6.28
CA PRO A 345 -6.65 -26.54 5.04
C PRO A 345 -7.59 -25.44 4.52
N LEU A 346 -7.49 -25.12 3.23
CA LEU A 346 -8.45 -24.23 2.58
C LEU A 346 -9.80 -24.95 2.46
N PRO A 347 -10.92 -24.21 2.32
CA PRO A 347 -12.24 -24.82 2.08
C PRO A 347 -12.24 -25.71 0.84
N GLU A 348 -11.53 -25.30 -0.19
CA GLU A 348 -11.32 -26.02 -1.45
C GLU A 348 -9.99 -25.64 -2.08
N TYR A 349 -9.53 -26.41 -3.07
CA TYR A 349 -8.32 -26.16 -3.83
C TYR A 349 -8.65 -26.09 -5.33
N PRO A 350 -9.32 -25.00 -5.79
CA PRO A 350 -9.63 -24.83 -7.19
C PRO A 350 -8.35 -24.81 -8.04
N ARG A 351 -8.46 -25.30 -9.27
CA ARG A 351 -7.31 -25.29 -10.18
C ARG A 351 -6.91 -23.85 -10.53
N VAL A 352 -5.63 -23.54 -10.42
CA VAL A 352 -5.07 -22.23 -10.77
C VAL A 352 -4.23 -22.35 -12.05
N SER A 353 -4.52 -21.54 -13.05
CA SER A 353 -3.65 -21.37 -14.23
C SER A 353 -2.75 -20.17 -14.02
N VAL A 354 -1.48 -20.41 -13.79
CA VAL A 354 -0.45 -19.36 -13.65
C VAL A 354 0.03 -18.95 -15.02
N VAL A 355 -0.24 -17.71 -15.43
CA VAL A 355 0.17 -17.14 -16.72
C VAL A 355 1.39 -16.25 -16.52
N VAL A 356 2.47 -16.58 -17.23
CA VAL A 356 3.71 -15.79 -17.28
C VAL A 356 3.86 -15.24 -18.71
N ALA A 357 3.71 -13.91 -18.87
CA ALA A 357 4.01 -13.25 -20.13
C ALA A 357 5.50 -12.87 -20.21
N SER A 358 6.19 -13.22 -21.28
CA SER A 358 7.61 -12.94 -21.44
C SER A 358 7.93 -12.33 -22.80
N TYR A 359 8.78 -11.30 -22.79
CA TYR A 359 9.42 -10.74 -23.98
C TYR A 359 10.86 -10.34 -23.66
N ASN A 360 11.84 -11.07 -24.22
CA ASN A 360 13.26 -10.91 -23.93
C ASN A 360 13.55 -11.03 -22.42
N GLY A 361 12.99 -12.09 -21.79
CA GLY A 361 13.07 -12.35 -20.35
C GLY A 361 14.24 -13.25 -19.93
N GLY A 362 15.17 -13.61 -20.82
CA GLY A 362 16.18 -14.64 -20.61
C GLY A 362 17.02 -14.47 -19.33
N ARG A 363 17.22 -13.25 -18.86
CA ARG A 363 17.98 -12.98 -17.62
C ARG A 363 17.29 -13.51 -16.34
N THR A 364 15.98 -13.38 -16.23
CA THR A 364 15.22 -13.63 -14.99
C THR A 364 14.28 -14.83 -15.08
N LEU A 365 13.94 -15.26 -16.29
CA LEU A 365 13.03 -16.37 -16.55
C LEU A 365 13.44 -17.67 -15.82
N PRO A 366 14.73 -18.06 -15.72
CA PRO A 366 15.11 -19.26 -14.96
C PRO A 366 14.70 -19.18 -13.48
N ALA A 367 14.92 -18.04 -12.83
CA ALA A 367 14.52 -17.82 -11.44
C ALA A 367 12.99 -17.83 -11.28
N CYS A 368 12.27 -17.24 -12.23
CA CYS A 368 10.81 -17.24 -12.27
C CYS A 368 10.26 -18.68 -12.35
N LEU A 369 10.65 -19.45 -13.37
CA LEU A 369 10.12 -20.79 -13.59
C LEU A 369 10.54 -21.77 -12.48
N ASN A 370 11.76 -21.66 -11.97
CA ASN A 370 12.21 -22.45 -10.82
C ASN A 370 11.39 -22.16 -9.56
N SER A 371 11.02 -20.90 -9.29
CA SER A 371 10.19 -20.56 -8.14
C SER A 371 8.78 -21.14 -8.26
N LEU A 372 8.19 -21.07 -9.46
CA LEU A 372 6.86 -21.59 -9.72
C LEU A 372 6.77 -23.12 -9.58
N LYS A 373 7.89 -23.84 -9.78
CA LYS A 373 7.97 -25.28 -9.56
C LYS A 373 7.88 -25.67 -8.07
N HIS A 374 8.20 -24.78 -7.15
CA HIS A 374 8.23 -25.02 -5.73
C HIS A 374 7.07 -24.38 -4.96
N VAL A 375 6.03 -23.95 -5.67
CA VAL A 375 4.84 -23.36 -5.03
C VAL A 375 4.07 -24.41 -4.24
N ASN A 376 3.77 -24.09 -2.97
CA ASN A 376 3.02 -24.94 -2.04
C ASN A 376 1.51 -24.82 -2.30
N TYR A 377 1.05 -25.35 -3.43
CA TYR A 377 -0.34 -25.43 -3.81
C TYR A 377 -0.58 -26.68 -4.66
N PRO A 378 -1.59 -27.55 -4.34
CA PRO A 378 -1.65 -28.89 -4.94
C PRO A 378 -2.19 -28.93 -6.39
N ASN A 379 -2.92 -27.91 -6.83
CA ASN A 379 -3.70 -27.97 -8.08
C ASN A 379 -3.47 -26.73 -8.95
N TYR A 380 -2.36 -26.69 -9.68
CA TYR A 380 -2.06 -25.58 -10.59
C TYR A 380 -1.37 -26.06 -11.87
N GLU A 381 -1.38 -25.21 -12.87
CA GLU A 381 -0.59 -25.32 -14.11
C GLU A 381 0.16 -24.01 -14.36
N VAL A 382 1.27 -24.09 -15.11
CA VAL A 382 2.04 -22.91 -15.51
C VAL A 382 1.99 -22.79 -17.02
N ILE A 383 1.58 -21.62 -17.53
CA ILE A 383 1.51 -21.26 -18.93
C ILE A 383 2.43 -20.10 -19.19
N LEU A 384 3.52 -20.35 -19.91
CA LEU A 384 4.45 -19.32 -20.39
C LEU A 384 4.02 -18.87 -21.78
N VAL A 385 3.78 -17.58 -21.95
CA VAL A 385 3.51 -16.97 -23.26
C VAL A 385 4.72 -16.15 -23.67
N ASP A 386 5.47 -16.65 -24.63
CA ASP A 386 6.59 -15.96 -25.26
C ASP A 386 6.08 -15.06 -26.39
N ASP A 387 6.09 -13.76 -26.17
CA ASP A 387 5.59 -12.74 -27.10
C ASP A 387 6.64 -12.36 -28.16
N GLY A 388 7.24 -13.37 -28.79
CA GLY A 388 8.18 -13.20 -29.90
C GLY A 388 9.55 -12.70 -29.45
N SER A 389 10.11 -13.31 -28.40
CA SER A 389 11.45 -12.99 -27.90
C SER A 389 12.52 -13.27 -28.94
N THR A 390 13.59 -12.47 -28.90
CA THR A 390 14.76 -12.58 -29.80
C THR A 390 16.03 -12.95 -29.03
N ASP A 391 15.93 -13.12 -27.72
CA ASP A 391 17.01 -13.57 -26.83
C ASP A 391 16.88 -15.08 -26.51
N ASP A 392 17.57 -15.53 -25.48
CA ASP A 392 17.58 -16.93 -25.03
C ASP A 392 16.26 -17.43 -24.39
N THR A 393 15.19 -16.61 -24.32
CA THR A 393 13.92 -16.95 -23.65
C THR A 393 13.36 -18.30 -24.10
N ALA A 394 13.28 -18.56 -25.40
CA ALA A 394 12.75 -19.82 -25.94
C ALA A 394 13.64 -21.03 -25.56
N ARG A 395 14.96 -20.87 -25.61
CA ARG A 395 15.93 -21.92 -25.23
C ARG A 395 15.82 -22.24 -23.73
N ILE A 396 15.61 -21.26 -22.90
CA ILE A 396 15.42 -21.43 -21.45
C ILE A 396 14.07 -22.11 -21.17
N ALA A 397 12.99 -21.68 -21.82
CA ALA A 397 11.67 -22.28 -21.68
C ALA A 397 11.68 -23.78 -21.99
N ALA A 398 12.42 -24.21 -23.00
CA ALA A 398 12.56 -25.62 -23.37
C ALA A 398 13.21 -26.50 -22.28
N GLN A 399 13.86 -25.91 -21.27
CA GLN A 399 14.45 -26.63 -20.13
C GLN A 399 13.42 -26.98 -19.04
N PHE A 400 12.16 -26.49 -19.19
CA PHE A 400 11.06 -26.68 -18.24
C PHE A 400 9.89 -27.41 -18.94
N PRO A 401 9.97 -28.72 -19.14
CA PRO A 401 8.96 -29.47 -19.89
C PRO A 401 7.60 -29.50 -19.20
N GLU A 402 7.55 -29.26 -17.88
CA GLU A 402 6.33 -29.13 -17.10
C GLU A 402 5.57 -27.82 -17.34
N VAL A 403 6.21 -26.83 -17.95
CA VAL A 403 5.62 -25.53 -18.28
C VAL A 403 5.05 -25.56 -19.69
N ARG A 404 3.74 -25.29 -19.82
CA ARG A 404 3.11 -25.16 -21.12
C ARG A 404 3.53 -23.87 -21.80
N THR A 405 4.45 -23.93 -22.76
CA THR A 405 4.95 -22.77 -23.49
C THR A 405 4.14 -22.52 -24.76
N ILE A 406 3.74 -21.27 -24.97
CA ILE A 406 3.06 -20.77 -26.17
C ILE A 406 3.91 -19.67 -26.79
N HIS A 407 4.31 -19.86 -28.07
CA HIS A 407 5.04 -18.85 -28.82
C HIS A 407 4.10 -18.07 -29.73
N GLN A 408 4.18 -16.75 -29.70
CA GLN A 408 3.42 -15.88 -30.59
C GLN A 408 4.29 -14.77 -31.17
N LYS A 409 3.83 -14.12 -32.25
CA LYS A 409 4.47 -12.90 -32.76
C LYS A 409 4.27 -11.77 -31.74
N ASN A 410 5.26 -10.89 -31.58
CA ASN A 410 5.18 -9.78 -30.64
C ASN A 410 3.95 -8.89 -30.89
N MET A 411 2.96 -8.99 -30.02
CA MET A 411 1.72 -8.21 -30.03
C MET A 411 1.57 -7.33 -28.78
N GLY A 412 2.48 -7.48 -27.81
CA GLY A 412 2.52 -6.72 -26.56
C GLY A 412 1.92 -7.47 -25.37
N LEU A 413 2.17 -6.92 -24.17
CA LEU A 413 1.89 -7.56 -22.89
C LEU A 413 0.42 -8.00 -22.73
N SER A 414 -0.54 -7.10 -22.99
CA SER A 414 -1.98 -7.41 -22.89
C SER A 414 -2.39 -8.57 -23.82
N ALA A 415 -1.89 -8.59 -25.05
CA ALA A 415 -2.17 -9.68 -25.99
C ALA A 415 -1.59 -11.01 -25.53
N ALA A 416 -0.38 -11.00 -24.94
CA ALA A 416 0.25 -12.19 -24.37
C ALA A 416 -0.56 -12.71 -23.17
N ARG A 417 -1.00 -11.83 -22.24
CA ARG A 417 -1.88 -12.20 -21.13
C ARG A 417 -3.20 -12.79 -21.62
N ASN A 418 -3.84 -12.19 -22.63
CA ASN A 418 -5.07 -12.71 -23.22
C ASN A 418 -4.87 -14.10 -23.87
N THR A 419 -3.72 -14.34 -24.47
CA THR A 419 -3.39 -15.69 -24.98
C THR A 419 -3.30 -16.69 -23.84
N GLY A 420 -2.69 -16.30 -22.71
CA GLY A 420 -2.67 -17.10 -21.49
C GLY A 420 -4.06 -17.38 -20.92
N ILE A 421 -4.94 -16.39 -20.87
CA ILE A 421 -6.34 -16.54 -20.40
C ILE A 421 -7.09 -17.57 -21.25
N ARG A 422 -6.97 -17.50 -22.58
CA ARG A 422 -7.60 -18.47 -23.49
C ARG A 422 -7.06 -19.90 -23.31
N ALA A 423 -5.79 -20.03 -22.97
CA ALA A 423 -5.13 -21.32 -22.74
C ALA A 423 -5.36 -21.89 -21.34
N ALA A 424 -5.78 -21.05 -20.39
CA ALA A 424 -6.02 -21.42 -19.01
C ALA A 424 -7.19 -22.41 -18.86
N THR A 425 -6.95 -23.48 -18.09
CA THR A 425 -7.96 -24.53 -17.83
C THR A 425 -8.59 -24.39 -16.45
N GLY A 426 -7.96 -23.65 -15.53
CA GLY A 426 -8.46 -23.42 -14.18
C GLY A 426 -9.51 -22.33 -14.10
N PRO A 427 -10.42 -22.38 -13.10
CA PRO A 427 -11.37 -21.30 -12.82
C PRO A 427 -10.71 -20.02 -12.26
N ILE A 428 -9.48 -20.11 -11.78
CA ILE A 428 -8.67 -18.98 -11.33
C ILE A 428 -7.49 -18.83 -12.28
N VAL A 429 -7.24 -17.60 -12.73
CA VAL A 429 -6.07 -17.23 -13.54
C VAL A 429 -5.20 -16.29 -12.74
N ALA A 430 -3.99 -16.72 -12.40
CA ALA A 430 -2.99 -15.91 -11.69
C ALA A 430 -1.92 -15.42 -12.69
N PHE A 431 -1.49 -14.18 -12.53
CA PHE A 431 -0.46 -13.58 -13.37
C PHE A 431 0.76 -13.22 -12.54
N THR A 432 1.91 -13.52 -13.11
CA THR A 432 3.19 -12.98 -12.66
C THR A 432 4.06 -12.68 -13.87
N ASP A 433 5.05 -11.80 -13.71
CA ASP A 433 5.93 -11.42 -14.82
C ASP A 433 7.17 -12.31 -14.85
N SER A 434 7.82 -12.45 -16.02
CA SER A 434 9.05 -13.25 -16.17
C SER A 434 10.26 -12.71 -15.40
N ASP A 435 10.15 -11.49 -14.84
CA ASP A 435 11.10 -10.89 -13.91
C ASP A 435 10.63 -10.93 -12.45
N CYS A 436 9.76 -11.89 -12.13
CA CYS A 436 9.33 -12.19 -10.77
C CYS A 436 9.74 -13.58 -10.33
N ARG A 437 9.93 -13.75 -9.04
CA ARG A 437 10.09 -15.01 -8.35
C ARG A 437 8.97 -15.15 -7.32
N ALA A 438 8.11 -16.15 -7.49
CA ALA A 438 7.02 -16.40 -6.55
C ALA A 438 7.57 -16.89 -5.20
N ASP A 439 6.95 -16.46 -4.09
CA ASP A 439 7.14 -17.10 -2.81
C ASP A 439 6.52 -18.50 -2.82
N GLU A 440 7.06 -19.42 -2.02
CA GLU A 440 6.57 -20.82 -1.99
C GLU A 440 5.10 -20.92 -1.56
N ASP A 441 4.59 -19.98 -0.74
CA ASP A 441 3.20 -19.94 -0.27
C ASP A 441 2.32 -18.95 -1.03
N TRP A 442 2.81 -18.41 -2.12
CA TRP A 442 2.14 -17.39 -2.92
C TRP A 442 0.68 -17.75 -3.27
N LEU A 443 0.46 -18.91 -3.91
CA LEU A 443 -0.88 -19.33 -4.31
C LEU A 443 -1.75 -19.75 -3.12
N TYR A 444 -1.15 -20.35 -2.07
CA TYR A 444 -1.88 -20.71 -0.86
C TYR A 444 -2.58 -19.50 -0.24
N TYR A 445 -1.87 -18.38 -0.09
CA TYR A 445 -2.44 -17.16 0.48
C TYR A 445 -3.37 -16.44 -0.50
N LEU A 446 -2.98 -16.29 -1.78
CA LEU A 446 -3.86 -15.62 -2.77
C LEU A 446 -5.21 -16.33 -2.89
N VAL A 447 -5.20 -17.64 -3.07
CA VAL A 447 -6.44 -18.40 -3.21
C VAL A 447 -7.21 -18.46 -1.89
N GLY A 448 -6.52 -18.67 -0.77
CA GLY A 448 -7.13 -18.70 0.55
C GLY A 448 -7.86 -17.39 0.90
N ASP A 449 -7.29 -16.24 0.53
CA ASP A 449 -7.90 -14.94 0.77
C ASP A 449 -9.00 -14.64 -0.27
N LEU A 450 -8.84 -15.06 -1.54
CA LEU A 450 -9.88 -14.90 -2.56
C LEU A 450 -11.15 -15.68 -2.19
N LEU A 451 -11.02 -16.92 -1.71
CA LEU A 451 -12.14 -17.77 -1.30
C LEU A 451 -12.90 -17.24 -0.07
N LYS A 452 -12.30 -16.39 0.76
CA LYS A 452 -12.95 -15.79 1.93
C LYS A 452 -13.75 -14.53 1.59
N THR A 453 -13.62 -14.01 0.38
CA THR A 453 -14.19 -12.72 -0.03
C THR A 453 -15.18 -12.90 -1.17
N ASP A 454 -16.00 -11.88 -1.40
CA ASP A 454 -16.86 -11.73 -2.58
C ASP A 454 -16.15 -11.00 -3.74
N ALA A 455 -14.81 -10.99 -3.72
CA ALA A 455 -14.00 -10.30 -4.73
C ALA A 455 -13.88 -11.12 -6.01
N SER A 456 -13.83 -10.44 -7.15
CA SER A 456 -13.58 -11.04 -8.47
C SER A 456 -12.10 -11.18 -8.79
N ALA A 457 -11.25 -10.44 -8.07
CA ALA A 457 -9.82 -10.40 -8.26
C ALA A 457 -9.10 -10.22 -6.91
N ILE A 458 -7.83 -10.58 -6.88
CA ILE A 458 -6.95 -10.40 -5.73
C ILE A 458 -5.53 -10.10 -6.20
N GLY A 459 -4.82 -9.27 -5.44
CA GLY A 459 -3.39 -9.06 -5.63
C GLY A 459 -2.62 -9.17 -4.32
N GLY A 460 -1.30 -9.00 -4.41
CA GLY A 460 -0.44 -9.06 -3.25
C GLY A 460 0.81 -8.19 -3.39
N HIS A 461 1.68 -8.25 -2.41
CA HIS A 461 2.94 -7.50 -2.40
C HIS A 461 3.92 -7.96 -3.47
N ASN A 462 4.82 -7.04 -3.87
CA ASN A 462 5.95 -7.32 -4.73
C ASN A 462 7.20 -6.66 -4.15
N PHE A 463 8.14 -7.45 -3.65
CA PHE A 463 9.34 -6.98 -2.98
C PHE A 463 10.57 -7.04 -3.88
N PRO A 464 11.55 -6.13 -3.75
CA PRO A 464 12.83 -6.29 -4.42
C PRO A 464 13.58 -7.49 -3.82
N PRO A 465 14.10 -8.41 -4.64
CA PRO A 465 14.85 -9.55 -4.14
C PRO A 465 16.21 -9.12 -3.57
N PRO A 466 16.71 -9.80 -2.53
CA PRO A 466 17.96 -9.42 -1.87
C PRO A 466 19.20 -9.55 -2.75
N GLU A 467 19.17 -10.42 -3.77
CA GLU A 467 20.26 -10.64 -4.73
C GLU A 467 20.37 -9.56 -5.82
N ASP A 468 19.44 -8.61 -5.89
CA ASP A 468 19.48 -7.54 -6.87
C ASP A 468 20.60 -6.52 -6.55
N ASN A 469 21.10 -5.81 -7.56
CA ASN A 469 22.20 -4.87 -7.37
C ASN A 469 21.77 -3.56 -6.69
N TRP A 470 22.73 -2.74 -6.26
CA TRP A 470 22.48 -1.49 -5.57
C TRP A 470 21.71 -0.45 -6.41
N VAL A 471 21.83 -0.51 -7.77
CA VAL A 471 21.04 0.36 -8.66
C VAL A 471 19.58 -0.06 -8.63
N ALA A 472 19.31 -1.35 -8.67
CA ALA A 472 17.95 -1.88 -8.54
C ALA A 472 17.35 -1.54 -7.17
N GLY A 473 18.15 -1.58 -6.10
CA GLY A 473 17.76 -1.10 -4.77
C GLY A 473 17.38 0.38 -4.75
N ALA A 474 18.17 1.24 -5.42
CA ALA A 474 17.83 2.65 -5.57
C ALA A 474 16.55 2.85 -6.42
N VAL A 475 16.36 2.05 -7.47
CA VAL A 475 15.13 2.06 -8.29
C VAL A 475 13.92 1.63 -7.49
N ALA A 476 14.05 0.62 -6.62
CA ALA A 476 12.96 0.11 -5.80
C ALA A 476 12.32 1.18 -4.90
N VAL A 477 13.14 2.11 -4.40
CA VAL A 477 12.69 3.22 -3.52
C VAL A 477 12.46 4.53 -4.28
N SER A 478 12.65 4.55 -5.59
CA SER A 478 12.44 5.71 -6.46
C SER A 478 10.99 5.79 -6.96
N PRO A 479 10.51 6.97 -7.40
CA PRO A 479 9.14 7.13 -7.87
C PRO A 479 8.79 6.23 -9.06
N GLY A 480 7.53 5.77 -9.14
CA GLY A 480 7.01 5.05 -10.30
C GLY A 480 7.33 3.55 -10.32
N GLY A 481 7.57 2.95 -9.17
CA GLY A 481 7.56 1.49 -9.02
C GLY A 481 6.13 0.92 -9.08
N PRO A 482 5.98 -0.41 -9.23
CA PRO A 482 4.68 -1.07 -9.17
C PRO A 482 4.15 -1.02 -7.74
N ALA A 483 3.11 -0.22 -7.54
CA ALA A 483 2.48 -0.02 -6.24
C ALA A 483 1.01 -0.43 -6.31
N HIS A 484 0.53 -1.11 -5.26
CA HIS A 484 -0.90 -1.31 -5.05
C HIS A 484 -1.54 -0.07 -4.45
N VAL A 485 -2.83 0.10 -4.68
CA VAL A 485 -3.63 1.20 -4.12
C VAL A 485 -4.79 0.60 -3.36
N MET A 486 -4.83 0.81 -2.04
CA MET A 486 -5.84 0.24 -1.18
C MET A 486 -7.01 1.20 -0.97
N LEU A 487 -8.24 0.71 -1.05
CA LEU A 487 -9.45 1.43 -0.63
C LEU A 487 -9.62 1.36 0.89
N ASP A 488 -9.39 0.19 1.45
CA ASP A 488 -9.34 -0.10 2.87
C ASP A 488 -8.27 -1.16 3.16
N ASP A 489 -8.24 -1.77 4.35
CA ASP A 489 -7.21 -2.74 4.72
C ASP A 489 -7.35 -4.12 4.01
N ARG A 490 -8.41 -4.35 3.23
CA ARG A 490 -8.70 -5.60 2.51
C ARG A 490 -8.94 -5.43 1.02
N ASN A 491 -9.51 -4.28 0.62
CA ASN A 491 -9.90 -4.01 -0.73
C ASN A 491 -8.95 -3.05 -1.41
N ALA A 492 -8.60 -3.36 -2.65
CA ALA A 492 -7.74 -2.54 -3.47
C ALA A 492 -8.52 -1.81 -4.57
N GLU A 493 -8.05 -0.62 -4.94
CA GLU A 493 -8.42 0.05 -6.18
C GLU A 493 -7.56 -0.42 -7.35
N HIS A 494 -6.31 -0.78 -7.04
CA HIS A 494 -5.35 -1.25 -8.03
C HIS A 494 -4.39 -2.27 -7.43
N ILE A 495 -4.13 -3.31 -8.19
CA ILE A 495 -3.12 -4.35 -7.92
C ILE A 495 -2.14 -4.41 -9.10
N PRO A 496 -0.82 -4.47 -8.85
CA PRO A 496 0.17 -4.46 -9.93
C PRO A 496 0.20 -5.77 -10.69
N GLY A 497 0.38 -5.68 -12.02
CA GLY A 497 0.32 -6.79 -12.95
C GLY A 497 1.29 -7.94 -12.70
N CYS A 498 2.32 -7.71 -11.89
CA CYS A 498 3.29 -8.74 -11.51
C CYS A 498 2.81 -9.69 -10.40
N ASN A 499 1.72 -9.36 -9.71
CA ASN A 499 1.13 -10.19 -8.64
C ASN A 499 -0.38 -9.96 -8.57
N MET A 500 -1.15 -10.66 -9.39
CA MET A 500 -2.60 -10.58 -9.44
C MET A 500 -3.22 -11.93 -9.82
N ALA A 501 -4.41 -12.21 -9.30
CA ALA A 501 -5.21 -13.36 -9.69
C ALA A 501 -6.69 -12.96 -9.82
N PHE A 502 -7.41 -13.65 -10.69
CA PHE A 502 -8.79 -13.36 -11.03
C PHE A 502 -9.59 -14.65 -11.11
N TRP A 503 -10.85 -14.59 -10.77
CA TRP A 503 -11.80 -15.55 -11.28
C TRP A 503 -11.86 -15.43 -12.81
N LYS A 504 -11.73 -16.53 -13.52
CA LYS A 504 -11.66 -16.53 -14.99
C LYS A 504 -12.90 -15.91 -15.62
N TRP A 505 -14.09 -16.17 -15.06
CA TRP A 505 -15.35 -15.60 -15.52
C TRP A 505 -15.34 -14.04 -15.47
N ALA A 506 -14.70 -13.44 -14.47
CA ALA A 506 -14.64 -11.99 -14.36
C ALA A 506 -13.76 -11.36 -15.46
N LEU A 507 -12.67 -12.03 -15.84
CA LEU A 507 -11.87 -11.63 -17.00
C LEU A 507 -12.64 -11.80 -18.32
N GLU A 508 -13.39 -12.89 -18.47
CA GLU A 508 -14.20 -13.16 -19.66
C GLU A 508 -15.30 -12.10 -19.82
N GLU A 509 -15.96 -11.68 -18.74
CA GLU A 509 -17.02 -10.67 -18.77
C GLU A 509 -16.52 -9.28 -19.21
N ILE A 510 -15.31 -8.91 -18.79
CA ILE A 510 -14.69 -7.64 -19.21
C ILE A 510 -13.84 -7.79 -20.48
N GLU A 511 -13.94 -8.89 -21.21
CA GLU A 511 -13.19 -9.18 -22.45
C GLU A 511 -11.65 -9.19 -22.28
N GLY A 512 -11.16 -9.51 -21.06
CA GLY A 512 -9.74 -9.62 -20.73
C GLY A 512 -9.02 -8.29 -20.72
N PHE A 513 -7.73 -8.30 -21.07
CA PHE A 513 -6.87 -7.11 -21.14
C PHE A 513 -7.02 -6.38 -22.46
N ASP A 514 -7.10 -5.05 -22.45
CA ASP A 514 -7.17 -4.27 -23.67
C ASP A 514 -5.80 -4.23 -24.37
N SER A 515 -5.75 -4.72 -25.60
CA SER A 515 -4.51 -4.83 -26.40
C SER A 515 -3.89 -3.49 -26.82
N ILE A 516 -4.56 -2.38 -26.59
CA ILE A 516 -3.98 -1.04 -26.78
C ILE A 516 -2.79 -0.79 -25.85
N TYR A 517 -2.78 -1.44 -24.68
CA TYR A 517 -1.71 -1.36 -23.68
C TYR A 517 -0.63 -2.42 -23.98
N ARG A 518 0.38 -2.02 -24.73
CA ARG A 518 1.42 -2.95 -25.18
C ARG A 518 2.54 -3.21 -24.16
N ALA A 519 2.77 -2.28 -23.23
CA ALA A 519 3.93 -2.33 -22.34
C ALA A 519 3.63 -2.00 -20.88
N ALA A 520 2.54 -1.30 -20.58
CA ALA A 520 2.14 -0.91 -19.24
C ALA A 520 0.73 -0.30 -19.27
N GLY A 521 0.07 -0.23 -18.11
CA GLY A 521 -1.24 0.40 -17.89
C GLY A 521 -2.41 -0.56 -18.06
N ASP A 522 -2.15 -1.76 -18.49
CA ASP A 522 -3.15 -2.83 -18.63
C ASP A 522 -3.66 -3.33 -17.28
N ASP A 523 -2.80 -3.36 -16.25
CA ASP A 523 -3.16 -3.67 -14.87
C ASP A 523 -4.08 -2.60 -14.24
N VAL A 524 -3.83 -1.33 -14.52
CA VAL A 524 -4.70 -0.24 -14.10
C VAL A 524 -6.05 -0.31 -14.82
N ASP A 525 -6.03 -0.50 -16.14
CA ASP A 525 -7.24 -0.59 -16.96
C ASP A 525 -8.15 -1.74 -16.53
N VAL A 526 -7.60 -2.95 -16.32
CA VAL A 526 -8.39 -4.11 -15.90
C VAL A 526 -9.00 -3.91 -14.52
N CYS A 527 -8.24 -3.34 -13.57
CA CYS A 527 -8.75 -3.03 -12.24
C CYS A 527 -9.91 -2.03 -12.29
N TRP A 528 -9.76 -0.93 -13.04
CA TRP A 528 -10.83 0.08 -13.14
C TRP A 528 -12.06 -0.45 -13.86
N ARG A 529 -11.92 -1.27 -14.90
CA ARG A 529 -13.07 -1.90 -15.56
C ARG A 529 -13.83 -2.84 -14.61
N LEU A 530 -13.15 -3.66 -13.80
CA LEU A 530 -13.79 -4.49 -12.79
C LEU A 530 -14.57 -3.64 -11.77
N LEU A 531 -13.96 -2.57 -11.25
CA LEU A 531 -14.62 -1.66 -10.31
C LEU A 531 -15.83 -0.92 -10.94
N GLN A 532 -15.75 -0.57 -12.22
CA GLN A 532 -16.85 0.04 -12.97
C GLN A 532 -18.03 -0.94 -13.17
N HIS A 533 -17.77 -2.25 -13.28
CA HIS A 533 -18.79 -3.30 -13.28
C HIS A 533 -19.34 -3.61 -11.89
N GLY A 534 -18.86 -2.92 -10.85
CA GLY A 534 -19.31 -3.10 -9.46
C GLY A 534 -18.62 -4.24 -8.71
N TYR A 535 -17.61 -4.87 -9.31
CA TYR A 535 -16.82 -5.92 -8.67
C TYR A 535 -15.83 -5.36 -7.65
N LYS A 536 -15.40 -6.21 -6.72
CA LYS A 536 -14.38 -5.90 -5.72
C LYS A 536 -13.06 -6.55 -6.09
N ILE A 537 -11.98 -5.91 -5.68
CA ILE A 537 -10.61 -6.42 -5.79
C ILE A 537 -10.08 -6.57 -4.37
N ALA A 538 -9.74 -7.79 -3.97
CA ALA A 538 -9.14 -8.06 -2.67
C ALA A 538 -7.61 -7.88 -2.68
N PHE A 539 -7.01 -7.86 -1.51
CA PHE A 539 -5.58 -7.81 -1.34
C PHE A 539 -5.10 -8.83 -0.31
N SER A 540 -4.15 -9.68 -0.69
CA SER A 540 -3.49 -10.62 0.20
C SER A 540 -2.18 -10.05 0.72
N HIS A 541 -2.08 -9.89 2.03
CA HIS A 541 -0.86 -9.38 2.66
C HIS A 541 0.29 -10.39 2.67
N ALA A 542 0.00 -11.68 2.57
CA ALA A 542 0.96 -12.77 2.65
C ALA A 542 1.29 -13.43 1.29
N GLY A 543 0.42 -13.24 0.29
CA GLY A 543 0.64 -13.74 -1.06
C GLY A 543 1.54 -12.80 -1.86
N PHE A 544 2.85 -12.93 -1.77
CA PHE A 544 3.81 -12.02 -2.37
C PHE A 544 4.72 -12.67 -3.41
N VAL A 545 5.32 -11.80 -4.24
CA VAL A 545 6.37 -12.18 -5.19
C VAL A 545 7.61 -11.31 -4.97
N TRP A 546 8.76 -11.84 -5.30
CA TRP A 546 10.02 -11.10 -5.43
C TRP A 546 10.14 -10.59 -6.86
N HIS A 547 10.17 -9.28 -7.05
CA HIS A 547 10.18 -8.65 -8.37
C HIS A 547 11.50 -7.93 -8.62
N TYR A 548 12.31 -8.44 -9.54
CA TYR A 548 13.57 -7.84 -9.97
C TYR A 548 13.34 -6.45 -10.56
N ARG A 549 13.97 -5.44 -9.97
CA ARG A 549 13.85 -4.07 -10.45
C ARG A 549 14.79 -3.82 -11.65
N ARG A 550 14.59 -2.68 -12.32
CA ARG A 550 15.49 -2.28 -13.41
C ARG A 550 16.89 -2.04 -12.83
N ASN A 551 17.87 -2.77 -13.30
CA ASN A 551 19.23 -2.80 -12.81
C ASN A 551 20.15 -1.73 -13.39
N THR A 552 19.63 -0.86 -14.26
CA THR A 552 20.32 0.28 -14.86
C THR A 552 19.43 1.52 -14.91
N ILE A 553 20.04 2.70 -14.83
CA ILE A 553 19.34 4.00 -14.90
C ILE A 553 18.59 4.13 -16.24
N PHE A 554 19.22 3.72 -17.34
CA PHE A 554 18.62 3.81 -18.67
C PHE A 554 17.37 2.94 -18.79
N ALA A 555 17.41 1.69 -18.28
CA ALA A 555 16.27 0.79 -18.29
C ALA A 555 15.10 1.36 -17.43
N TYR A 556 15.42 1.96 -16.28
CA TYR A 556 14.42 2.65 -15.45
C TYR A 556 13.78 3.83 -16.20
N LEU A 557 14.56 4.72 -16.79
CA LEU A 557 14.02 5.88 -17.51
C LEU A 557 13.21 5.45 -18.74
N LYS A 558 13.64 4.39 -19.46
CA LYS A 558 12.87 3.80 -20.55
C LYS A 558 11.51 3.29 -20.08
N GLN A 559 11.47 2.62 -18.91
CA GLN A 559 10.22 2.16 -18.29
C GLN A 559 9.32 3.35 -17.90
N GLN A 560 9.88 4.41 -17.28
CA GLN A 560 9.12 5.61 -16.91
C GLN A 560 8.53 6.34 -18.13
N ARG A 561 9.25 6.35 -19.25
CA ARG A 561 8.72 6.84 -20.52
C ARG A 561 7.53 6.02 -21.02
N GLY A 562 7.60 4.69 -20.88
CA GLY A 562 6.48 3.78 -21.19
C GLY A 562 5.24 4.08 -20.33
N TYR A 563 5.44 4.30 -19.03
CA TYR A 563 4.36 4.68 -18.12
C TYR A 563 3.71 6.01 -18.50
N GLY A 564 4.48 7.00 -18.97
CA GLY A 564 3.91 8.26 -19.46
C GLY A 564 3.04 8.09 -20.72
N VAL A 565 3.37 7.13 -21.60
CA VAL A 565 2.52 6.75 -22.74
C VAL A 565 1.23 6.06 -22.26
N ALA A 566 1.37 5.12 -21.32
CA ALA A 566 0.24 4.40 -20.72
C ALA A 566 -0.74 5.36 -20.03
N GLU A 567 -0.25 6.34 -19.27
CA GLU A 567 -1.09 7.38 -18.65
C GLU A 567 -1.89 8.20 -19.66
N ALA A 568 -1.30 8.50 -20.83
CA ALA A 568 -2.02 9.20 -21.89
C ALA A 568 -3.15 8.35 -22.48
N LEU A 569 -2.94 7.02 -22.59
CA LEU A 569 -3.95 6.07 -23.05
C LEU A 569 -5.06 5.88 -22.00
N LEU A 570 -4.67 5.64 -20.73
CA LEU A 570 -5.61 5.52 -19.61
C LEU A 570 -6.49 6.74 -19.47
N ARG A 571 -5.91 7.95 -19.58
CA ARG A 571 -6.70 9.17 -19.52
C ARG A 571 -7.70 9.29 -20.69
N HIS A 572 -7.37 8.79 -21.86
CA HIS A 572 -8.28 8.79 -23.00
C HIS A 572 -9.49 7.87 -22.75
N LYS A 573 -9.24 6.71 -22.14
CA LYS A 573 -10.25 5.68 -21.86
C LYS A 573 -11.01 5.93 -20.55
N HIS A 574 -10.32 6.41 -19.53
CA HIS A 574 -10.84 6.62 -18.16
C HIS A 574 -10.59 8.05 -17.67
N PRO A 575 -11.16 9.09 -18.33
CA PRO A 575 -10.88 10.48 -18.01
C PRO A 575 -11.30 10.89 -16.60
N GLU A 576 -12.27 10.21 -15.99
CA GLU A 576 -12.78 10.44 -14.64
C GLU A 576 -11.73 10.21 -13.55
N TYR A 577 -10.73 9.37 -13.80
CA TYR A 577 -9.63 9.12 -12.86
C TYR A 577 -8.46 10.10 -13.01
N PHE A 578 -8.64 11.18 -13.75
CA PHE A 578 -7.58 12.16 -13.97
C PHE A 578 -8.00 13.59 -13.62
N ASN A 579 -7.06 14.37 -13.09
CA ASN A 579 -7.27 15.80 -12.89
C ASN A 579 -7.08 16.61 -14.19
N ASN A 580 -7.43 17.91 -14.14
CA ASN A 580 -7.30 18.81 -15.30
C ASN A 580 -5.86 18.91 -15.85
N LEU A 581 -4.85 18.75 -15.02
CA LEU A 581 -3.44 18.76 -15.41
C LEU A 581 -2.98 17.40 -15.99
N GLY A 582 -3.80 16.36 -15.87
CA GLY A 582 -3.50 15.01 -16.37
C GLY A 582 -2.77 14.13 -15.37
N GLY A 583 -2.76 14.52 -14.10
CA GLY A 583 -2.33 13.65 -13.00
C GLY A 583 -3.43 12.65 -12.67
N MET A 584 -3.04 11.40 -12.44
CA MET A 584 -3.94 10.34 -12.02
C MET A 584 -4.47 10.60 -10.60
N ARG A 585 -5.74 10.36 -10.38
CA ARG A 585 -6.42 10.49 -9.08
C ARG A 585 -6.83 9.11 -8.61
N TRP A 586 -6.27 8.69 -7.49
CA TRP A 586 -6.67 7.49 -6.81
C TRP A 586 -7.70 7.81 -5.72
N ARG A 587 -8.73 6.98 -5.58
CA ARG A 587 -9.69 7.04 -4.46
C ARG A 587 -9.08 6.44 -3.20
N GLY A 588 -8.31 5.39 -3.40
CA GLY A 588 -7.60 4.67 -2.35
C GLY A 588 -6.29 5.33 -1.93
N ARG A 589 -5.58 4.65 -1.04
CA ARG A 589 -4.29 5.07 -0.49
C ARG A 589 -3.17 4.23 -1.09
N ILE A 590 -2.08 4.90 -1.44
CA ILE A 590 -0.83 4.23 -1.76
C ILE A 590 -0.08 4.07 -0.44
N TYR A 591 -0.04 2.85 0.09
CA TYR A 591 0.81 2.50 1.21
C TYR A 591 2.26 2.46 0.72
N ASN A 592 2.92 3.60 0.76
CA ASN A 592 4.33 3.71 0.43
C ASN A 592 5.09 4.16 1.70
N PRO A 593 6.17 3.47 2.11
CA PRO A 593 7.01 3.88 3.24
C PRO A 593 7.70 5.24 3.05
N THR A 594 7.67 5.82 1.85
CA THR A 594 8.21 7.16 1.61
C THR A 594 7.33 8.24 2.25
N ARG A 595 7.56 8.50 3.52
CA ARG A 595 6.92 9.58 4.26
C ARG A 595 7.41 10.96 3.78
N MET A 596 6.90 11.47 2.67
CA MET A 596 7.11 12.88 2.27
C MET A 596 6.28 13.86 3.11
N ALA A 597 5.27 13.38 3.84
CA ALA A 597 4.31 14.17 4.59
C ALA A 597 4.90 15.00 5.74
N GLY A 598 6.04 14.61 6.30
CA GLY A 598 6.60 15.23 7.51
C GLY A 598 7.39 16.53 7.33
N LEU A 599 7.46 17.14 6.12
CA LEU A 599 8.21 18.40 5.95
C LEU A 599 7.50 19.60 6.58
N PHE A 600 6.16 19.60 6.71
CA PHE A 600 5.37 20.74 7.18
C PHE A 600 4.20 20.39 8.12
N GLY A 601 3.98 19.11 8.47
CA GLY A 601 2.89 18.67 9.33
C GLY A 601 3.36 18.20 10.69
N ARG A 602 2.79 18.74 11.78
CA ARG A 602 2.88 18.12 13.11
C ARG A 602 1.91 16.94 13.13
N PHE A 603 2.38 15.75 13.50
CA PHE A 603 1.50 14.65 13.86
C PHE A 603 0.72 15.04 15.11
N VAL A 604 -0.61 15.07 15.02
CA VAL A 604 -1.48 15.28 16.16
C VAL A 604 -1.92 13.91 16.65
N ILE A 605 -1.52 13.55 17.87
CA ILE A 605 -2.02 12.36 18.56
C ILE A 605 -3.35 12.74 19.19
N TYR A 606 -4.42 12.03 18.82
CA TYR A 606 -5.74 12.25 19.43
C TYR A 606 -5.68 11.95 20.94
N HIS A 607 -6.23 12.84 21.73
CA HIS A 607 -6.23 12.76 23.18
C HIS A 607 -7.60 13.08 23.77
N GLY A 608 -8.68 12.69 23.07
CA GLY A 608 -10.05 12.88 23.57
C GLY A 608 -10.34 12.14 24.86
N ILE A 609 -11.55 12.30 25.39
CA ILE A 609 -12.03 11.75 26.70
C ILE A 609 -11.76 10.24 26.82
N PHE A 610 -11.71 9.53 25.71
CA PHE A 610 -11.40 8.10 25.64
C PHE A 610 -9.93 7.78 25.36
N GLY A 611 -9.01 8.68 25.62
CA GLY A 611 -7.53 8.73 25.49
C GLY A 611 -6.76 7.51 24.96
N SER A 612 -7.37 6.36 24.86
CA SER A 612 -6.86 5.08 24.41
C SER A 612 -7.72 4.44 23.31
N GLY A 613 -8.37 5.23 22.46
CA GLY A 613 -9.15 4.69 21.35
C GLY A 613 -8.29 3.85 20.41
N LEU A 614 -8.74 2.65 20.10
CA LEU A 614 -8.05 1.65 19.27
C LEU A 614 -7.76 2.12 17.82
N PHE A 615 -8.19 3.30 17.40
CA PHE A 615 -8.09 3.81 16.02
C PHE A 615 -7.63 5.26 15.95
N GLN A 616 -6.57 5.59 16.68
CA GLN A 616 -6.10 6.98 16.81
C GLN A 616 -5.17 7.44 15.67
N THR A 617 -5.00 6.72 14.62
CA THR A 617 -4.29 7.24 13.46
C THR A 617 -5.15 8.30 12.81
N LEU A 618 -4.94 9.55 13.21
CA LEU A 618 -5.38 10.70 12.43
C LEU A 618 -4.60 10.68 11.13
N TYR A 619 -5.23 10.19 10.10
CA TYR A 619 -4.73 10.28 8.76
C TYR A 619 -4.79 11.74 8.33
N THR A 620 -3.71 12.46 8.51
CA THR A 620 -3.54 13.71 7.78
C THR A 620 -3.46 13.36 6.31
N PRO A 621 -4.33 13.94 5.45
CA PRO A 621 -4.15 13.80 4.01
C PRO A 621 -2.72 14.26 3.69
N GLU A 622 -1.96 13.39 3.04
CA GLU A 622 -0.56 13.66 2.74
C GLU A 622 -0.41 14.95 1.93
N PRO A 623 0.33 15.93 2.39
CA PRO A 623 0.71 17.09 1.55
C PRO A 623 1.77 16.71 0.49
N ALA A 624 2.02 15.42 0.29
CA ALA A 624 2.97 14.91 -0.70
C ALA A 624 2.71 15.46 -2.11
N GLY A 625 1.47 15.72 -2.46
CA GLY A 625 1.12 16.32 -3.76
C GLY A 625 1.71 17.70 -3.99
N MET A 626 1.87 18.52 -2.95
CA MET A 626 2.43 19.87 -3.11
C MET A 626 3.95 19.86 -3.33
N LEU A 627 4.69 18.99 -2.66
CA LEU A 627 6.14 18.91 -2.83
C LEU A 627 6.53 18.30 -4.19
N GLN A 628 5.74 17.35 -4.69
CA GLN A 628 5.94 16.78 -6.02
C GLN A 628 5.74 17.81 -7.14
N LEU A 629 4.98 18.88 -6.89
CA LEU A 629 4.83 19.98 -7.84
C LEU A 629 6.18 20.59 -8.21
N PHE A 630 7.08 20.78 -7.24
CA PHE A 630 8.40 21.40 -7.46
C PHE A 630 9.38 20.55 -8.29
N THR A 631 9.13 19.26 -8.48
CA THR A 631 9.90 18.38 -9.36
C THR A 631 9.15 18.03 -10.65
N SER A 632 7.93 18.53 -10.83
CA SER A 632 7.08 18.23 -11.97
C SER A 632 7.61 18.82 -13.28
N LEU A 633 7.21 18.22 -14.41
CA LEU A 633 7.51 18.77 -15.75
C LEU A 633 6.94 20.18 -15.89
N GLU A 634 5.73 20.40 -15.38
CA GLU A 634 5.03 21.69 -15.41
C GLU A 634 5.81 22.78 -14.70
N TRP A 635 6.37 22.49 -13.52
CA TRP A 635 7.23 23.42 -12.79
C TRP A 635 8.49 23.77 -13.58
N HIS A 636 9.18 22.78 -14.13
CA HIS A 636 10.40 23.02 -14.89
C HIS A 636 10.15 23.78 -16.18
N VAL A 637 9.07 23.47 -16.91
CA VAL A 637 8.76 24.15 -18.17
C VAL A 637 8.20 25.56 -17.95
N LEU A 638 7.25 25.74 -17.03
CA LEU A 638 6.56 27.01 -16.84
C LEU A 638 7.33 27.97 -15.95
N ILE A 639 7.96 27.49 -14.91
CA ILE A 639 8.62 28.35 -13.90
C ILE A 639 10.13 28.42 -14.15
N THR A 640 10.84 27.30 -14.18
CA THR A 640 12.30 27.32 -14.30
C THR A 640 12.74 27.77 -15.69
N LEU A 641 12.25 27.10 -16.76
CA LEU A 641 12.58 27.46 -18.14
C LEU A 641 11.97 28.81 -18.52
N GLY A 642 10.74 29.09 -18.07
CA GLY A 642 10.14 30.44 -18.22
C GLY A 642 10.99 31.53 -17.58
N GLY A 643 11.52 31.28 -16.38
CA GLY A 643 12.49 32.16 -15.71
C GLY A 643 13.77 32.35 -16.52
N VAL A 644 14.33 31.29 -17.11
CA VAL A 644 15.50 31.40 -18.02
C VAL A 644 15.18 32.28 -19.21
N LEU A 645 14.02 32.09 -19.85
CA LEU A 645 13.61 32.91 -20.99
C LEU A 645 13.42 34.38 -20.62
N LEU A 646 12.85 34.65 -19.44
CA LEU A 646 12.72 36.01 -18.91
C LEU A 646 14.11 36.64 -18.62
N THR A 647 15.08 35.86 -18.16
CA THR A 647 16.45 36.33 -17.93
C THR A 647 17.15 36.81 -19.20
N LEU A 648 16.83 36.18 -20.34
CA LEU A 648 17.36 36.65 -21.65
C LEU A 648 16.88 38.06 -21.99
N MET A 649 15.74 38.48 -21.43
CA MET A 649 15.18 39.82 -21.64
C MET A 649 15.55 40.83 -20.53
N TRP A 650 15.57 40.34 -19.31
CA TRP A 650 15.95 41.07 -18.12
C TRP A 650 17.01 40.30 -17.35
N PRO A 651 18.31 40.57 -17.63
CA PRO A 651 19.42 39.87 -16.96
C PRO A 651 19.38 39.91 -15.44
N ALA A 652 18.78 40.95 -14.83
CA ALA A 652 18.62 41.06 -13.39
C ALA A 652 17.75 39.95 -12.78
N LEU A 653 16.94 39.23 -13.58
CA LEU A 653 16.10 38.13 -13.12
C LEU A 653 16.81 36.77 -13.06
N TRP A 654 18.17 36.74 -13.30
CA TRP A 654 18.93 35.49 -13.23
C TRP A 654 18.77 34.67 -11.92
N PRO A 655 18.48 35.30 -10.75
CA PRO A 655 18.29 34.51 -9.54
C PRO A 655 17.03 33.62 -9.60
N VAL A 656 15.99 34.01 -10.37
CA VAL A 656 14.70 33.29 -10.42
C VAL A 656 14.86 31.84 -10.89
N PRO A 657 15.43 31.54 -12.07
CA PRO A 657 15.62 30.14 -12.50
C PRO A 657 16.57 29.38 -11.59
N VAL A 658 17.58 30.04 -11.02
CA VAL A 658 18.50 29.40 -10.08
C VAL A 658 17.80 28.99 -8.79
N VAL A 659 17.02 29.89 -8.18
CA VAL A 659 16.26 29.61 -6.95
C VAL A 659 15.20 28.53 -7.21
N THR A 660 14.45 28.62 -8.30
CA THR A 660 13.39 27.63 -8.61
C THR A 660 13.97 26.25 -8.87
N PHE A 661 15.13 26.13 -9.52
CA PHE A 661 15.85 24.87 -9.68
C PHE A 661 16.43 24.36 -8.37
N ALA A 662 17.00 25.24 -7.53
CA ALA A 662 17.52 24.90 -6.22
C ALA A 662 16.43 24.33 -5.31
N VAL A 663 15.19 24.86 -5.36
CA VAL A 663 14.02 24.30 -4.66
C VAL A 663 13.77 22.87 -5.13
N SER A 664 13.76 22.62 -6.43
CA SER A 664 13.57 21.26 -6.98
C SER A 664 14.65 20.30 -6.50
N LEU A 665 15.89 20.74 -6.52
CA LEU A 665 17.04 19.94 -6.06
C LEU A 665 16.94 19.64 -4.55
N THR A 666 16.59 20.63 -3.74
CA THR A 666 16.40 20.47 -2.29
C THR A 666 15.30 19.45 -1.98
N VAL A 667 14.15 19.53 -2.68
CA VAL A 667 13.06 18.57 -2.53
C VAL A 667 13.52 17.17 -2.92
N ALA A 668 14.23 17.00 -4.03
CA ALA A 668 14.73 15.69 -4.48
C ALA A 668 15.76 15.10 -3.50
N ILE A 669 16.66 15.92 -2.96
CA ILE A 669 17.64 15.50 -1.94
C ILE A 669 16.91 15.11 -0.65
N ALA A 670 16.00 15.95 -0.16
CA ALA A 670 15.21 15.65 1.04
C ALA A 670 14.43 14.34 0.90
N ALA A 671 13.83 14.08 -0.29
CA ALA A 671 13.17 12.81 -0.58
C ALA A 671 14.15 11.64 -0.52
N ALA A 672 15.34 11.75 -1.11
CA ALA A 672 16.36 10.70 -1.11
C ALA A 672 16.90 10.35 0.30
N PHE A 673 16.91 11.32 1.22
CA PHE A 673 17.30 11.04 2.61
C PHE A 673 16.21 10.37 3.43
N ARG A 674 14.94 10.49 3.02
CA ARG A 674 13.79 9.93 3.74
C ARG A 674 13.45 8.50 3.35
N VAL A 675 13.85 8.04 2.16
CA VAL A 675 13.60 6.68 1.73
C VAL A 675 14.45 5.68 2.50
N GLU A 676 13.85 4.55 2.84
CA GLU A 676 14.52 3.42 3.49
C GLU A 676 15.14 2.51 2.43
N LEU A 677 16.45 2.60 2.27
CA LEU A 677 17.20 1.70 1.41
C LEU A 677 17.44 0.38 2.16
N PRO A 678 17.13 -0.78 1.55
CA PRO A 678 17.47 -2.07 2.14
C PRO A 678 18.95 -2.17 2.51
N ALA A 679 19.27 -2.69 3.68
CA ALA A 679 20.63 -2.69 4.22
C ALA A 679 21.63 -3.38 3.28
N TRP A 680 21.20 -4.49 2.64
CA TRP A 680 22.00 -5.28 1.70
C TRP A 680 22.24 -4.62 0.33
N GLN A 681 21.47 -3.56 -0.01
CA GLN A 681 21.60 -2.81 -1.27
C GLN A 681 22.11 -1.38 -1.05
N ARG A 682 22.60 -1.06 0.15
CA ARG A 682 23.16 0.27 0.44
C ARG A 682 24.54 0.42 -0.19
N HIS A 683 24.69 1.48 -0.98
CA HIS A 683 25.94 1.91 -1.56
C HIS A 683 26.11 3.42 -1.36
N ARG A 684 27.35 3.92 -1.34
CA ARG A 684 27.63 5.36 -1.16
C ARG A 684 26.91 6.25 -2.17
N TRP A 685 26.64 5.76 -3.37
CA TRP A 685 25.95 6.46 -4.45
C TRP A 685 24.44 6.22 -4.49
N SER A 686 23.88 5.37 -3.64
CA SER A 686 22.44 5.07 -3.68
C SER A 686 21.58 6.32 -3.44
N ARG A 687 21.87 7.14 -2.42
CA ARG A 687 21.11 8.36 -2.14
C ARG A 687 21.25 9.43 -3.22
N PRO A 688 22.47 9.78 -3.73
CA PRO A 688 22.62 10.65 -4.90
C PRO A 688 21.84 10.16 -6.12
N LEU A 689 21.85 8.84 -6.37
CA LEU A 689 21.11 8.25 -7.47
C LEU A 689 19.60 8.39 -7.30
N VAL A 690 19.06 8.12 -6.10
CA VAL A 690 17.65 8.33 -5.78
C VAL A 690 17.25 9.80 -5.99
N ALA A 691 18.05 10.76 -5.51
CA ALA A 691 17.79 12.19 -5.73
C ALA A 691 17.73 12.53 -7.23
N LEU A 692 18.67 12.00 -8.00
CA LEU A 692 18.68 12.16 -9.47
C LEU A 692 17.40 11.58 -10.11
N MET A 693 16.96 10.41 -9.65
CA MET A 693 15.73 9.79 -10.17
C MET A 693 14.49 10.61 -9.81
N TYR A 694 14.42 11.21 -8.62
CA TYR A 694 13.33 12.14 -8.23
C TYR A 694 13.27 13.39 -9.12
N LEU A 695 14.39 13.86 -9.64
CA LEU A 695 14.42 14.98 -10.59
C LEU A 695 14.05 14.56 -12.01
N LEU A 696 14.60 13.43 -12.50
CA LEU A 696 14.46 13.03 -13.90
C LEU A 696 13.13 12.33 -14.20
N GLN A 697 12.62 11.51 -13.27
CA GLN A 697 11.42 10.70 -13.49
C GLN A 697 10.20 11.55 -13.88
N PRO A 698 9.83 12.63 -13.17
CA PRO A 698 8.65 13.42 -13.53
C PRO A 698 8.76 14.06 -14.91
N ILE A 699 9.98 14.43 -15.34
CA ILE A 699 10.25 15.00 -16.66
C ILE A 699 10.08 13.93 -17.74
N VAL A 700 10.76 12.77 -17.57
CA VAL A 700 10.77 11.68 -18.54
C VAL A 700 9.40 11.03 -18.67
N ARG A 701 8.62 10.92 -17.60
CA ARG A 701 7.25 10.40 -17.57
C ARG A 701 6.23 11.44 -18.07
N GLY A 702 6.42 12.71 -17.71
CA GLY A 702 5.52 13.80 -18.08
C GLY A 702 5.54 14.11 -19.58
N TRP A 703 6.70 14.12 -20.23
CA TRP A 703 6.82 14.47 -21.63
C TRP A 703 5.98 13.57 -22.58
N PRO A 704 6.07 12.24 -22.53
CA PRO A 704 5.21 11.37 -23.33
C PRO A 704 3.72 11.53 -23.02
N ARG A 705 3.36 11.71 -21.75
CA ARG A 705 1.98 11.97 -21.33
C ARG A 705 1.37 13.17 -22.07
N TYR A 706 2.10 14.28 -22.19
CA TYR A 706 1.63 15.45 -22.92
C TYR A 706 1.73 15.30 -24.43
N SER A 707 2.83 14.78 -24.95
CA SER A 707 3.03 14.65 -26.40
C SER A 707 2.04 13.68 -27.04
N HIS A 708 1.72 12.55 -26.39
CA HIS A 708 0.71 11.61 -26.87
C HIS A 708 -0.70 12.19 -26.76
N ARG A 709 -0.98 12.90 -25.65
CA ARG A 709 -2.26 13.60 -25.48
C ARG A 709 -2.51 14.62 -26.60
N LEU A 710 -1.50 15.41 -26.96
CA LEU A 710 -1.62 16.40 -28.04
C LEU A 710 -1.85 15.74 -29.40
N ARG A 711 -1.33 14.53 -29.64
CA ARG A 711 -1.51 13.79 -30.89
C ARG A 711 -2.87 13.10 -31.03
N ARG A 712 -3.42 12.58 -29.92
CA ARG A 712 -4.66 11.78 -29.93
C ARG A 712 -5.93 12.51 -29.48
N SER A 713 -5.90 13.80 -29.12
CA SER A 713 -7.02 14.54 -28.54
C SER A 713 -8.11 14.94 -29.55
N GLU A 714 -8.22 14.25 -30.66
CA GLU A 714 -9.25 14.52 -31.65
C GLU A 714 -10.16 13.31 -31.85
N THR A 715 -11.46 13.49 -31.66
CA THR A 715 -12.48 12.49 -32.01
C THR A 715 -12.32 12.05 -33.46
N PRO A 716 -12.44 10.75 -33.78
CA PRO A 716 -12.30 10.27 -35.14
C PRO A 716 -13.14 11.03 -36.13
N SER A 717 -12.58 11.29 -37.32
CA SER A 717 -13.28 12.06 -38.38
C SER A 717 -14.56 11.39 -38.83
N ALA A 718 -14.63 10.07 -38.80
CA ALA A 718 -15.82 9.29 -39.16
C ALA A 718 -16.98 9.49 -38.17
N ALA A 719 -16.68 9.48 -36.84
CA ALA A 719 -17.69 9.75 -35.81
C ALA A 719 -18.27 11.17 -35.91
N ARG A 720 -17.39 12.15 -36.18
CA ARG A 720 -17.83 13.53 -36.43
C ARG A 720 -18.64 13.66 -37.70
N ALA A 721 -18.35 12.93 -38.75
CA ALA A 721 -19.07 12.99 -40.01
C ALA A 721 -20.52 12.53 -39.84
N ARG A 722 -20.77 11.46 -39.07
CA ARG A 722 -22.11 10.93 -38.79
C ARG A 722 -23.04 11.95 -38.13
N VAL A 723 -22.52 12.69 -37.17
CA VAL A 723 -23.29 13.67 -36.38
C VAL A 723 -23.35 15.06 -37.03
N ARG A 724 -22.41 15.33 -37.93
CA ARG A 724 -22.27 16.67 -38.57
C ARG A 724 -23.51 17.12 -39.34
N GLN A 725 -24.16 16.20 -40.02
CA GLN A 725 -25.36 16.50 -40.80
C GLN A 725 -26.51 16.97 -39.90
N MET A 726 -26.70 16.35 -38.73
CA MET A 726 -27.68 16.76 -37.73
C MET A 726 -27.30 18.11 -37.07
N ALA A 727 -26.00 18.35 -36.89
CA ALA A 727 -25.48 19.56 -36.26
C ALA A 727 -25.73 20.84 -37.08
N HIS A 728 -25.94 20.75 -38.42
CA HIS A 728 -26.26 21.89 -39.26
C HIS A 728 -27.61 22.56 -38.90
N GLN A 729 -28.54 21.84 -38.29
CA GLN A 729 -29.81 22.37 -37.84
C GLN A 729 -29.67 23.44 -36.73
N TYR A 730 -28.48 23.58 -36.14
CA TYR A 730 -28.19 24.44 -34.98
C TYR A 730 -27.25 25.61 -35.29
N GLU A 731 -27.35 26.23 -36.47
CA GLU A 731 -26.40 27.26 -36.90
C GLU A 731 -26.41 28.53 -36.04
N ASN A 732 -27.53 28.87 -35.39
CA ASN A 732 -27.69 30.10 -34.59
C ASN A 732 -27.83 29.82 -33.07
N VAL A 733 -26.95 29.01 -32.50
CA VAL A 733 -27.01 28.68 -31.08
C VAL A 733 -26.05 29.57 -30.29
N GLY A 734 -26.49 30.13 -29.16
CA GLY A 734 -25.62 30.88 -28.22
C GLY A 734 -24.59 29.96 -27.52
N SER A 735 -23.81 30.51 -26.59
CA SER A 735 -22.81 29.74 -25.81
C SER A 735 -23.42 28.74 -24.81
N VAL A 736 -24.72 28.90 -24.53
CA VAL A 736 -25.54 28.03 -23.69
C VAL A 736 -26.78 27.65 -24.44
N PHE A 737 -27.14 26.39 -24.44
CA PHE A 737 -28.34 25.89 -25.10
C PHE A 737 -29.04 24.84 -24.23
N THR A 738 -30.39 24.81 -24.29
CA THR A 738 -31.19 23.83 -23.54
C THR A 738 -32.08 23.06 -24.49
N VAL A 739 -32.05 21.75 -24.41
CA VAL A 739 -32.95 20.86 -25.15
C VAL A 739 -33.95 20.21 -24.20
N HIS A 740 -35.11 19.88 -24.70
CA HIS A 740 -36.23 19.30 -23.96
C HIS A 740 -36.70 18.03 -24.66
N TYR A 741 -36.80 16.94 -23.90
CA TYR A 741 -37.30 15.66 -24.39
C TYR A 741 -38.42 15.17 -23.49
N TRP A 742 -39.53 14.77 -24.13
CA TRP A 742 -40.68 14.21 -23.44
C TRP A 742 -40.74 12.70 -23.58
N ASN A 743 -41.13 12.02 -22.50
CA ASN A 743 -41.43 10.61 -22.55
C ASN A 743 -42.61 10.21 -21.63
N GLU A 744 -43.27 9.14 -21.96
CA GLU A 744 -44.44 8.59 -21.25
C GLU A 744 -44.14 7.18 -20.69
N GLU A 745 -42.86 6.75 -20.73
CA GLU A 745 -42.37 5.44 -20.28
C GLU A 745 -41.61 5.53 -18.96
N ALA A 746 -41.74 6.63 -18.21
CA ALA A 746 -41.01 6.86 -16.95
C ALA A 746 -39.47 6.81 -17.08
N ILE A 747 -38.93 7.13 -18.27
CA ILE A 747 -37.49 7.13 -18.47
C ILE A 747 -36.86 8.26 -17.63
N GLU A 748 -36.00 7.85 -16.69
CA GLU A 748 -35.36 8.74 -15.76
C GLU A 748 -34.01 9.30 -16.29
N ARG A 749 -33.52 10.34 -15.64
CA ARG A 749 -32.26 11.02 -15.97
C ARG A 749 -31.07 10.07 -16.11
N PHE A 750 -30.96 9.11 -15.19
CA PHE A 750 -29.82 8.20 -15.20
C PHE A 750 -29.81 7.25 -16.38
N ALA A 751 -30.98 6.74 -16.78
CA ALA A 751 -31.09 5.90 -17.96
C ALA A 751 -30.68 6.63 -19.25
N PHE A 752 -31.05 7.93 -19.35
CA PHE A 752 -30.62 8.76 -20.47
C PHE A 752 -29.11 9.02 -20.46
N LEU A 753 -28.51 9.32 -19.29
CA LEU A 753 -27.07 9.54 -19.17
C LEU A 753 -26.27 8.28 -19.46
N GLN A 754 -26.74 7.13 -18.99
CA GLN A 754 -26.11 5.84 -19.31
C GLN A 754 -26.11 5.59 -20.81
N LYS A 755 -27.27 5.79 -21.48
CA LYS A 755 -27.38 5.64 -22.93
C LYS A 755 -26.52 6.62 -23.70
N LEU A 756 -26.41 7.87 -23.21
CA LEU A 756 -25.51 8.86 -23.79
C LEU A 756 -24.04 8.42 -23.70
N LEU A 757 -23.63 7.89 -22.58
CA LEU A 757 -22.26 7.38 -22.40
C LEU A 757 -21.98 6.17 -23.30
N GLU A 758 -22.95 5.26 -23.48
CA GLU A 758 -22.86 4.15 -24.44
C GLU A 758 -22.69 4.64 -25.89
N VAL A 759 -23.45 5.67 -26.31
CA VAL A 759 -23.34 6.26 -27.65
C VAL A 759 -21.98 6.94 -27.83
N LEU A 760 -21.50 7.64 -26.80
CA LEU A 760 -20.20 8.31 -26.83
C LEU A 760 -19.05 7.30 -26.94
N ASP A 761 -19.12 6.21 -26.21
CA ASP A 761 -18.12 5.12 -26.21
C ASP A 761 -18.14 4.37 -27.54
N ARG A 762 -19.29 3.94 -28.02
CA ARG A 762 -19.47 3.26 -29.30
C ARG A 762 -18.84 4.01 -30.49
N ASP A 763 -18.97 5.32 -30.49
CA ASP A 763 -18.49 6.19 -31.58
C ASP A 763 -17.12 6.83 -31.26
N ASP A 764 -16.41 6.36 -30.22
CA ASP A 764 -15.08 6.81 -29.77
C ASP A 764 -15.01 8.35 -29.54
N TRP A 765 -16.08 8.91 -28.94
CA TRP A 765 -16.10 10.29 -28.50
C TRP A 765 -15.38 10.44 -27.18
N GLN A 766 -14.48 11.40 -27.10
CA GLN A 766 -13.85 11.71 -25.83
C GLN A 766 -14.88 12.41 -24.91
N ALA A 767 -15.22 11.75 -23.80
CA ALA A 767 -16.15 12.29 -22.80
C ALA A 767 -15.63 12.02 -21.38
N SER A 768 -16.21 12.70 -20.40
CA SER A 768 -15.96 12.45 -18.97
C SER A 768 -17.27 12.56 -18.23
N ALA A 769 -17.63 11.53 -17.48
CA ALA A 769 -18.76 11.59 -16.55
C ALA A 769 -18.38 12.38 -15.28
N ASP A 770 -19.39 12.90 -14.59
CA ASP A 770 -19.21 13.56 -13.29
C ASP A 770 -18.62 12.61 -12.26
N SER A 771 -17.60 13.07 -11.56
CA SER A 771 -16.99 12.38 -10.42
C SER A 771 -17.73 12.60 -9.09
N GLY A 772 -18.90 13.24 -9.10
CA GLY A 772 -19.69 13.62 -7.92
C GLY A 772 -19.37 15.01 -7.36
N TRP A 773 -18.44 15.74 -8.00
CA TRP A 773 -17.98 17.07 -7.55
C TRP A 773 -18.08 18.15 -8.64
N ASP A 774 -18.55 17.79 -9.84
CA ASP A 774 -18.68 18.71 -10.96
C ASP A 774 -20.09 19.35 -10.99
N GLU A 775 -20.21 20.55 -11.57
CA GLU A 775 -21.49 21.25 -11.75
C GLU A 775 -22.33 20.69 -12.92
N HIS A 776 -21.84 19.62 -13.58
CA HIS A 776 -22.44 19.04 -14.79
C HIS A 776 -22.30 17.53 -14.79
N ASP A 777 -23.16 16.83 -15.50
CA ASP A 777 -23.24 15.37 -15.50
C ASP A 777 -22.21 14.72 -16.43
N VAL A 778 -22.00 15.32 -17.63
CA VAL A 778 -21.09 14.80 -18.66
C VAL A 778 -20.38 15.96 -19.35
N THR A 779 -19.07 15.85 -19.52
CA THR A 779 -18.26 16.69 -20.40
C THR A 779 -17.99 15.98 -21.71
N ILE A 780 -18.31 16.59 -22.85
CA ILE A 780 -17.99 16.10 -24.20
C ILE A 780 -16.87 16.98 -24.77
N PHE A 781 -15.74 16.35 -25.13
CA PHE A 781 -14.61 17.06 -25.73
C PHE A 781 -14.75 17.11 -27.24
N GLY A 782 -14.89 18.30 -27.81
CA GLY A 782 -14.92 18.49 -29.26
C GLY A 782 -13.54 18.42 -29.88
N ASP A 783 -12.56 18.95 -29.17
CA ASP A 783 -11.14 18.94 -29.54
C ASP A 783 -10.27 19.31 -28.32
N ARG A 784 -8.92 19.46 -28.56
CA ARG A 784 -7.97 19.82 -27.50
C ARG A 784 -8.23 21.17 -26.82
N PHE A 785 -8.96 22.10 -27.47
CA PHE A 785 -9.16 23.45 -26.98
C PHE A 785 -10.58 23.72 -26.46
N THR A 786 -11.56 22.87 -26.82
CA THR A 786 -12.98 23.14 -26.56
C THR A 786 -13.72 21.92 -26.04
N ARG A 787 -14.69 22.17 -25.19
CA ARG A 787 -15.56 21.15 -24.58
C ARG A 787 -16.99 21.68 -24.43
N ALA A 788 -17.95 20.79 -24.34
CA ALA A 788 -19.31 21.08 -23.95
C ALA A 788 -19.67 20.36 -22.65
N ASP A 789 -20.08 21.11 -21.64
CA ASP A 789 -20.53 20.58 -20.37
C ASP A 789 -22.06 20.39 -20.43
N VAL A 790 -22.53 19.18 -20.12
CA VAL A 790 -23.95 18.78 -20.19
C VAL A 790 -24.47 18.58 -18.76
N SER A 791 -25.52 19.30 -18.40
CA SER A 791 -26.25 19.11 -17.12
C SER A 791 -27.69 18.72 -17.45
N THR A 792 -28.23 17.71 -16.77
CA THR A 792 -29.55 17.16 -17.01
C THR A 792 -30.46 17.22 -15.80
N VAL A 793 -31.77 17.34 -16.03
CA VAL A 793 -32.80 17.23 -15.00
C VAL A 793 -34.01 16.53 -15.58
N ALA A 794 -34.68 15.68 -14.82
CA ALA A 794 -35.93 15.05 -15.18
C ALA A 794 -37.06 15.61 -14.30
N GLU A 795 -38.07 16.25 -14.93
CA GLU A 795 -39.26 16.75 -14.26
C GLU A 795 -40.35 15.67 -14.30
N ASN A 796 -41.00 15.45 -13.17
CA ASN A 796 -42.12 14.53 -13.05
C ASN A 796 -43.44 15.28 -13.28
N HIS A 797 -44.15 14.93 -14.34
CA HIS A 797 -45.44 15.50 -14.70
C HIS A 797 -46.66 14.60 -14.34
N GLY A 798 -46.45 13.68 -13.41
CA GLY A 798 -47.48 12.75 -12.95
C GLY A 798 -47.54 11.46 -13.77
N GLY A 799 -47.84 10.35 -13.09
CA GLY A 799 -47.77 9.00 -13.69
C GLY A 799 -46.41 8.69 -14.30
N ASN A 800 -46.40 8.13 -15.49
CA ASN A 800 -45.17 7.78 -16.22
C ASN A 800 -44.58 8.93 -17.06
N LYS A 801 -45.17 10.17 -16.97
CA LYS A 801 -44.79 11.30 -17.81
C LYS A 801 -43.56 12.01 -17.24
N ARG A 802 -42.49 12.10 -18.01
CA ARG A 802 -41.26 12.79 -17.64
C ARG A 802 -40.85 13.79 -18.72
N LEU A 803 -40.43 14.99 -18.28
CA LEU A 803 -39.77 15.96 -19.13
C LEU A 803 -38.27 16.00 -18.76
N LEU A 804 -37.45 15.49 -19.65
CA LEU A 804 -35.99 15.56 -19.52
C LEU A 804 -35.49 16.86 -20.13
N ARG A 805 -34.81 17.69 -19.35
CA ARG A 805 -34.12 18.88 -19.84
C ARG A 805 -32.62 18.66 -19.78
N ALA A 806 -31.94 19.00 -20.87
CA ALA A 806 -30.46 18.97 -20.88
C ALA A 806 -29.97 20.37 -21.28
N LYS A 807 -29.14 20.94 -20.39
CA LYS A 807 -28.47 22.23 -20.58
C LYS A 807 -27.03 21.97 -21.01
N LEU A 808 -26.60 22.52 -22.11
CA LEU A 808 -25.26 22.44 -22.64
C LEU A 808 -24.59 23.80 -22.58
N CYS A 809 -23.32 23.81 -22.11
CA CYS A 809 -22.50 25.01 -22.03
C CYS A 809 -21.19 24.80 -22.80
N ALA A 810 -20.91 25.63 -23.80
CA ALA A 810 -19.63 25.61 -24.49
C ALA A 810 -18.56 26.27 -23.63
N ARG A 811 -17.45 25.58 -23.40
CA ARG A 811 -16.30 26.10 -22.61
C ARG A 811 -14.97 25.81 -23.31
N TRP A 812 -13.99 26.62 -23.00
CA TRP A 812 -12.60 26.33 -23.39
C TRP A 812 -11.96 25.37 -22.39
N THR A 813 -11.20 24.43 -22.89
CA THR A 813 -10.36 23.57 -22.03
C THR A 813 -9.24 24.38 -21.39
N LEU A 814 -8.58 23.81 -20.40
CA LEU A 814 -7.39 24.44 -19.81
C LEU A 814 -6.32 24.76 -20.87
N LEU A 815 -6.14 23.86 -21.86
CA LEU A 815 -5.19 24.07 -22.94
C LEU A 815 -5.60 25.25 -23.82
N GLY A 816 -6.90 25.43 -24.11
CA GLY A 816 -7.42 26.60 -24.85
C GLY A 816 -7.14 27.90 -24.11
N LYS A 817 -7.38 27.92 -22.80
CA LYS A 817 -7.06 29.07 -21.94
C LYS A 817 -5.56 29.36 -21.89
N VAL A 818 -4.74 28.35 -21.67
CA VAL A 818 -3.26 28.48 -21.64
C VAL A 818 -2.75 28.99 -23.00
N PHE A 819 -3.25 28.45 -24.11
CA PHE A 819 -2.89 28.88 -25.45
C PHE A 819 -3.19 30.39 -25.66
N LEU A 820 -4.39 30.82 -25.28
CA LEU A 820 -4.76 32.26 -25.38
C LEU A 820 -3.85 33.12 -24.50
N TRP A 821 -3.65 32.78 -23.25
CA TRP A 821 -2.77 33.54 -22.35
C TRP A 821 -1.31 33.56 -22.80
N THR A 822 -0.81 32.49 -23.42
CA THR A 822 0.52 32.46 -24.01
C THR A 822 0.62 33.47 -25.17
N VAL A 823 -0.39 33.52 -26.02
CA VAL A 823 -0.45 34.51 -27.12
C VAL A 823 -0.51 35.94 -26.57
N VAL A 824 -1.35 36.19 -25.55
CA VAL A 824 -1.44 37.49 -24.87
C VAL A 824 -0.08 37.91 -24.30
N LEU A 825 0.61 37.01 -23.59
CA LEU A 825 1.91 37.28 -23.01
C LEU A 825 2.97 37.57 -24.09
N LEU A 826 3.01 36.78 -25.17
CA LEU A 826 3.95 36.99 -26.27
C LEU A 826 3.71 38.32 -26.97
N VAL A 827 2.44 38.71 -27.15
CA VAL A 827 2.06 40.02 -27.74
C VAL A 827 2.46 41.14 -26.79
N ALA A 828 2.15 41.04 -25.50
CA ALA A 828 2.54 42.05 -24.51
C ALA A 828 4.06 42.24 -24.45
N LEU A 829 4.77 41.12 -24.51
CA LEU A 829 6.20 41.07 -24.52
C LEU A 829 6.81 41.75 -25.78
N PHE A 830 6.24 41.42 -26.95
CA PHE A 830 6.62 42.03 -28.22
C PHE A 830 6.41 43.55 -28.22
N VAL A 831 5.26 44.04 -27.72
CA VAL A 831 4.98 45.46 -27.55
C VAL A 831 5.97 46.15 -26.63
N PHE A 832 6.29 45.50 -25.51
CA PHE A 832 7.24 46.01 -24.51
C PHE A 832 8.64 46.10 -25.07
N VAL A 833 9.12 45.12 -25.80
CA VAL A 833 10.46 45.05 -26.36
C VAL A 833 10.66 46.05 -27.52
N THR A 834 9.62 46.16 -28.38
CA THR A 834 9.75 47.01 -29.58
C THR A 834 9.51 48.47 -29.30
N GLY A 835 8.78 48.83 -28.23
CA GLY A 835 8.38 50.20 -27.89
C GLY A 835 7.48 50.90 -28.92
N HIS A 836 7.09 50.19 -29.99
CA HIS A 836 6.28 50.76 -31.08
C HIS A 836 4.79 50.52 -30.90
N VAL A 837 4.04 51.54 -30.54
CA VAL A 837 2.60 51.47 -30.26
C VAL A 837 1.77 50.97 -31.49
N LEU A 838 2.15 51.36 -32.72
CA LEU A 838 1.46 50.94 -33.95
C LEU A 838 1.63 49.42 -34.21
N TRP A 839 2.80 48.87 -34.01
CA TRP A 839 3.03 47.45 -34.10
C TRP A 839 2.33 46.68 -32.96
N GLY A 840 2.15 47.35 -31.81
CA GLY A 840 1.32 46.84 -30.71
C GLY A 840 -0.12 46.61 -31.08
N LEU A 841 -0.75 47.58 -31.74
CA LEU A 841 -2.15 47.47 -32.18
C LEU A 841 -2.34 46.31 -33.16
N SER A 842 -1.43 46.12 -34.13
CA SER A 842 -1.51 44.99 -35.07
C SER A 842 -1.27 43.66 -34.39
N ALA A 843 -0.41 43.59 -33.37
CA ALA A 843 -0.17 42.37 -32.61
C ALA A 843 -1.38 41.98 -31.72
N TRP A 844 -2.10 42.96 -31.16
CA TRP A 844 -3.37 42.71 -30.46
C TRP A 844 -4.47 42.18 -31.37
N LEU A 845 -4.42 42.45 -32.68
CA LEU A 845 -5.32 41.80 -33.65
C LEU A 845 -5.16 40.29 -33.66
N LEU A 846 -3.94 39.77 -33.46
CA LEU A 846 -3.70 38.32 -33.32
C LEU A 846 -4.43 37.72 -32.13
N VAL A 847 -4.45 38.42 -30.98
CA VAL A 847 -5.22 38.00 -29.80
C VAL A 847 -6.70 37.92 -30.12
N ALA A 848 -7.24 38.92 -30.83
CA ALA A 848 -8.66 38.94 -31.24
C ALA A 848 -8.97 37.77 -32.22
N VAL A 849 -8.11 37.48 -33.18
CA VAL A 849 -8.25 36.37 -34.11
C VAL A 849 -8.22 35.02 -33.39
N VAL A 850 -7.30 34.85 -32.45
CA VAL A 850 -7.19 33.60 -31.64
C VAL A 850 -8.42 33.42 -30.75
N THR A 851 -8.89 34.51 -30.11
CA THR A 851 -10.14 34.51 -29.30
C THR A 851 -11.35 34.14 -30.15
N PHE A 852 -11.50 34.75 -31.31
CA PHE A 852 -12.58 34.43 -32.25
C PHE A 852 -12.48 32.97 -32.72
N TYR A 853 -11.32 32.48 -33.07
CA TYR A 853 -11.09 31.09 -33.46
C TYR A 853 -11.48 30.09 -32.35
N LEU A 854 -11.08 30.33 -31.10
CA LEU A 854 -11.47 29.50 -29.96
C LEU A 854 -12.97 29.54 -29.72
N HIS A 855 -13.60 30.71 -29.85
CA HIS A 855 -15.05 30.88 -29.69
C HIS A 855 -15.81 30.11 -30.76
N TRP A 856 -15.42 30.28 -32.03
CA TRP A 856 -16.01 29.55 -33.15
C TRP A 856 -15.88 28.03 -32.98
N ARG A 857 -14.71 27.53 -32.52
CA ARG A 857 -14.51 26.13 -32.20
C ARG A 857 -15.41 25.65 -31.06
N ALA A 858 -15.59 26.43 -30.01
CA ALA A 858 -16.48 26.10 -28.90
C ALA A 858 -17.93 25.96 -29.34
N HIS A 859 -18.42 26.89 -30.20
CA HIS A 859 -19.77 26.81 -30.79
C HIS A 859 -19.93 25.57 -31.67
N ARG A 860 -18.92 25.21 -32.44
CA ARG A 860 -18.93 23.99 -33.23
C ARG A 860 -19.04 22.75 -32.35
N THR A 861 -18.29 22.68 -31.24
CA THR A 861 -18.37 21.59 -30.26
C THR A 861 -19.77 21.52 -29.67
N LEU A 862 -20.36 22.66 -29.30
CA LEU A 862 -21.71 22.71 -28.74
C LEU A 862 -22.75 22.12 -29.71
N ARG A 863 -22.71 22.52 -30.99
CA ARG A 863 -23.63 22.01 -32.03
C ARG A 863 -23.53 20.51 -32.20
N LEU A 864 -22.31 19.95 -32.20
CA LEU A 864 -22.06 18.51 -32.28
C LEU A 864 -22.61 17.81 -31.06
N SER A 865 -22.42 18.37 -29.86
CA SER A 865 -22.94 17.81 -28.62
C SER A 865 -24.45 17.80 -28.53
N ILE A 866 -25.11 18.86 -29.05
CA ILE A 866 -26.59 18.90 -29.17
C ILE A 866 -27.08 17.77 -30.10
N ALA A 867 -26.43 17.59 -31.24
CA ALA A 867 -26.79 16.54 -32.20
C ALA A 867 -26.58 15.13 -31.63
N LEU A 868 -25.55 14.94 -30.78
CA LEU A 868 -25.34 13.67 -30.03
C LEU A 868 -26.47 13.40 -29.04
N LEU A 869 -26.93 14.42 -28.29
CA LEU A 869 -28.05 14.24 -27.37
C LEU A 869 -29.33 13.91 -28.15
N ASP A 870 -29.56 14.55 -29.31
CA ASP A 870 -30.69 14.21 -30.16
C ASP A 870 -30.61 12.77 -30.69
N LEU A 871 -29.44 12.31 -31.08
CA LEU A 871 -29.24 10.93 -31.51
C LEU A 871 -29.57 9.95 -30.38
N THR A 872 -29.06 10.23 -29.18
CA THR A 872 -29.36 9.44 -27.96
C THR A 872 -30.86 9.44 -27.67
N ALA A 873 -31.50 10.59 -27.74
CA ALA A 873 -32.94 10.72 -27.52
C ALA A 873 -33.76 9.93 -28.57
N GLN A 874 -33.33 9.93 -29.84
CA GLN A 874 -33.95 9.13 -30.89
C GLN A 874 -33.80 7.62 -30.65
N GLU A 875 -32.62 7.15 -30.23
CA GLU A 875 -32.41 5.75 -29.88
C GLU A 875 -33.30 5.29 -28.71
N MET A 876 -33.60 6.21 -27.78
CA MET A 876 -34.49 5.98 -26.63
C MET A 876 -35.97 6.33 -26.93
N LYS A 877 -36.33 6.69 -28.17
CA LYS A 877 -37.69 7.06 -28.58
C LYS A 877 -38.29 8.25 -27.84
N LEU A 878 -37.42 9.15 -27.34
CA LEU A 878 -37.89 10.38 -26.69
C LEU A 878 -38.36 11.39 -27.70
N ILE A 879 -39.45 12.13 -27.36
CA ILE A 879 -40.04 13.16 -28.23
C ILE A 879 -39.35 14.48 -27.93
N LYS A 880 -38.63 15.02 -28.90
CA LYS A 880 -38.05 16.36 -28.77
C LYS A 880 -39.14 17.45 -28.84
N LEU A 881 -39.16 18.32 -27.80
CA LEU A 881 -40.04 19.47 -27.79
C LEU A 881 -39.32 20.71 -28.33
N SER A 882 -39.98 21.48 -29.18
CA SER A 882 -39.53 22.84 -29.53
C SER A 882 -39.54 23.71 -28.28
N ALA A 883 -38.49 24.53 -28.07
CA ALA A 883 -38.40 25.41 -26.89
C ALA A 883 -39.71 26.17 -26.66
N PRO A 884 -40.26 26.18 -25.42
CA PRO A 884 -41.47 26.91 -25.14
C PRO A 884 -41.22 28.38 -25.45
N LYS A 885 -42.03 28.97 -26.34
CA LYS A 885 -42.11 30.41 -26.49
C LYS A 885 -42.35 30.96 -25.07
N LYS A 886 -41.53 31.94 -24.63
CA LYS A 886 -41.73 32.61 -23.33
C LYS A 886 -43.22 32.83 -23.08
N PHE A 887 -43.77 32.22 -22.03
CA PHE A 887 -45.07 32.58 -21.51
C PHE A 887 -44.95 34.04 -21.09
N VAL A 888 -45.52 34.93 -21.92
CA VAL A 888 -45.84 36.28 -21.51
C VAL A 888 -46.89 36.09 -20.42
N LYS A 889 -46.62 36.45 -19.18
CA LYS A 889 -47.67 36.66 -18.17
C LYS A 889 -48.60 37.69 -18.73
N THR A 890 -49.76 37.26 -19.16
CA THR A 890 -50.94 38.15 -19.21
C THR A 890 -51.47 38.19 -17.77
N ASP A 891 -51.51 39.38 -17.21
CA ASP A 891 -52.08 39.78 -15.91
C ASP A 891 -53.43 39.13 -15.59
#